data_61205bf65f8055687cb225dbcc769ce9
#
_entry.id   61205bf65f8055687cb225dbcc769ce9
#
_cell.length_a   1.000
_cell.length_b   1.000
_cell.length_c   1.000
_cell.angle_alpha   90.00
_cell.angle_beta   90.00
_cell.angle_gamma   90.00
#
_symmetry.space_group_name_H-M   'P 1'
#
loop_
_entity.id
_entity.type
_entity.pdbx_description
1 polymer ?
#
loop_
_entity_poly.entity_id
_entity_poly.type
_entity_poly.pdbx_seq_one_letter_code
_entity_poly.pdbx_strand_id
1 'polypeptide(L)'
;MTTTTRRISVVAPDEAALAALRRQPPHLTVGEVLTSGPYTLLVPLQPGWDLLRWESVSPELLLQADLPHGTPVYPPAYSAPAAGAARPDLSKRPSPPDAGGPPGERDAPGEPVYRHPQPRELHEDQATVLAYGRDIEQVSSLLRAGLSVLVVAEKPVVPHLWREMATRAGLRAEVLEEAGEDGAGEPPEQQPPEQLIPVQQNPRQRLLARLRELVRGLNDDTVLVVQHLDLLAGGTDGSLSPEAREVTELLHGAPERVMLAFAAPSLSVPEVLAERFSTRVTVTGVPRTVRFRDDQEEQPLGRALVTVGEAERFSRYDPVEFYKHVAGMNPVLLRQAMRYAVSVHRDHPAPAARDLYSTIRAFKAQMSSNFEVPDVSFDDIAGYDEVKVHIQRAIDIVMGHHRLPPQYDHLRTKLIPRGFIFHGPPGTGKTLFAKAIANRMNATILVVSGPEVMGTYVGESERNVREIFAEARRNAPSVVVFDEFDSIASRRSEHSDGGTRAGNAVVAQILTEMDGFRPEVPTLVIGTTNRLNLIDEALLRPSRFESIGIDVPNDEARLKMISLHAAKFGIDVGGGVDELIAAALRGRNGDDIHSVFRDAFVAAHFQDPPVPPTPEQLGQIVGRLQRKRREQRRSGRR
;
A
#
# COMPACT_ATOMS: atom_id res chain seq x y z
N MET A 1 40.66 28.68 14.54
CA MET A 1 39.52 27.80 14.75
C MET A 1 38.50 28.22 13.70
N THR A 2 38.35 27.45 12.64
CA THR A 2 37.34 27.65 11.60
C THR A 2 35.96 27.42 12.20
N THR A 3 35.21 28.48 12.40
CA THR A 3 33.81 28.40 12.82
C THR A 3 33.02 27.72 11.70
N THR A 4 32.62 26.50 11.91
CA THR A 4 31.74 25.78 11.00
C THR A 4 30.36 26.45 11.05
N THR A 5 29.93 27.06 9.97
CA THR A 5 28.59 27.67 9.84
C THR A 5 27.61 26.66 9.28
N ARG A 6 26.38 26.69 9.78
CA ARG A 6 25.28 25.87 9.26
C ARG A 6 24.36 26.76 8.42
N ARG A 7 24.21 26.42 7.14
CA ARG A 7 23.28 27.13 6.26
C ARG A 7 21.85 26.66 6.52
N ILE A 8 20.96 27.59 6.79
CA ILE A 8 19.52 27.34 6.96
C ILE A 8 18.73 28.31 6.08
N SER A 9 17.53 27.89 5.71
CA SER A 9 16.59 28.76 5.01
C SER A 9 15.64 29.39 6.01
N VAL A 10 15.51 30.68 5.97
CA VAL A 10 14.69 31.48 6.88
C VAL A 10 13.70 32.29 6.04
N VAL A 11 12.44 32.29 6.45
CA VAL A 11 11.36 32.96 5.74
C VAL A 11 10.98 34.22 6.49
N ALA A 12 11.04 35.36 5.83
CA ALA A 12 10.65 36.65 6.40
C ALA A 12 9.19 36.99 6.01
N PRO A 13 8.35 37.40 6.94
CA PRO A 13 6.93 37.69 6.66
C PRO A 13 6.72 38.93 5.81
N ASP A 14 7.64 39.88 5.85
CA ASP A 14 7.60 41.12 5.10
C ASP A 14 8.98 41.74 4.92
N GLU A 15 9.06 42.83 4.14
CA GLU A 15 10.31 43.59 3.93
C GLU A 15 10.86 44.22 5.21
N ALA A 16 10.05 44.55 6.18
CA ALA A 16 10.49 45.13 7.45
C ALA A 16 11.23 44.09 8.29
N ALA A 17 10.70 42.86 8.36
CA ALA A 17 11.37 41.71 8.99
C ALA A 17 12.68 41.37 8.27
N LEU A 18 12.70 41.43 6.94
CA LEU A 18 13.89 41.25 6.11
C LEU A 18 14.96 42.30 6.43
N ALA A 19 14.56 43.59 6.49
CA ALA A 19 15.44 44.69 6.86
C ALA A 19 15.96 44.58 8.30
N ALA A 20 15.14 44.09 9.23
CA ALA A 20 15.54 43.80 10.61
C ALA A 20 16.60 42.70 10.65
N LEU A 21 16.41 41.62 9.87
CA LEU A 21 17.36 40.51 9.78
C LEU A 21 18.71 40.98 9.21
N ARG A 22 18.71 41.83 8.17
CA ARG A 22 19.93 42.40 7.55
C ARG A 22 20.70 43.34 8.49
N ARG A 23 20.06 43.92 9.49
CA ARG A 23 20.68 44.78 10.52
C ARG A 23 21.27 44.03 11.69
N GLN A 24 21.15 42.71 11.68
CA GLN A 24 21.66 41.85 12.73
C GLN A 24 23.20 41.75 12.70
N PRO A 25 23.85 41.27 13.76
CA PRO A 25 25.30 41.35 13.91
C PRO A 25 26.10 40.60 12.85
N PRO A 26 27.39 40.91 12.75
CA PRO A 26 28.26 40.52 11.62
C PRO A 26 28.52 39.00 11.46
N HIS A 27 28.05 38.16 12.37
CA HIS A 27 28.16 36.71 12.23
C HIS A 27 26.94 36.06 11.54
N LEU A 28 25.89 36.80 11.22
CA LEU A 28 24.77 36.37 10.41
C LEU A 28 24.92 36.87 8.99
N THR A 29 25.35 36.03 8.08
CA THR A 29 25.38 36.36 6.66
C THR A 29 24.02 35.97 6.05
N VAL A 30 23.37 36.97 5.47
CA VAL A 30 22.09 36.78 4.77
C VAL A 30 22.40 36.56 3.29
N GLY A 31 22.02 35.42 2.77
CA GLY A 31 22.16 35.06 1.35
C GLY A 31 21.06 35.63 0.45
N GLU A 32 20.90 35.04 -0.72
CA GLU A 32 19.88 35.43 -1.70
C GLU A 32 18.46 35.16 -1.19
N VAL A 33 17.53 36.04 -1.57
CA VAL A 33 16.09 35.85 -1.35
C VAL A 33 15.55 34.86 -2.38
N LEU A 34 15.02 33.75 -1.95
CA LEU A 34 14.44 32.73 -2.82
C LEU A 34 12.91 32.73 -2.67
N THR A 35 12.22 32.50 -3.78
CA THR A 35 10.76 32.34 -3.80
C THR A 35 10.41 30.88 -3.59
N SER A 36 9.91 30.50 -2.41
CA SER A 36 9.28 29.17 -2.17
C SER A 36 8.42 29.17 -0.92
N GLY A 37 7.39 28.39 -0.90
CA GLY A 37 6.37 28.04 0.07
C GLY A 37 6.36 28.58 1.52
N PRO A 38 5.29 28.46 2.26
CA PRO A 38 5.14 29.06 3.59
C PRO A 38 5.93 28.29 4.66
N TYR A 39 6.99 28.89 5.18
CA TYR A 39 7.72 28.37 6.33
C TYR A 39 7.76 29.41 7.44
N THR A 40 7.59 28.97 8.69
CA THR A 40 7.79 29.81 9.87
C THR A 40 8.91 29.19 10.69
N LEU A 41 10.00 29.92 10.91
CA LEU A 41 11.15 29.49 11.70
C LEU A 41 11.43 30.50 12.81
N LEU A 42 11.79 30.01 13.98
CA LEU A 42 12.33 30.82 15.07
C LEU A 42 13.82 30.58 15.14
N VAL A 43 14.59 31.67 14.99
CA VAL A 43 16.03 31.59 14.97
C VAL A 43 16.60 32.41 16.14
N PRO A 44 17.21 31.77 17.16
CA PRO A 44 17.96 32.48 18.15
C PRO A 44 19.31 32.92 17.55
N LEU A 45 19.61 34.21 17.63
CA LEU A 45 20.76 34.78 16.97
C LEU A 45 22.03 34.70 17.82
N GLN A 46 21.92 34.80 19.17
CA GLN A 46 23.03 34.61 20.13
C GLN A 46 22.52 34.29 21.52
N PRO A 47 23.37 33.73 22.42
CA PRO A 47 23.06 33.68 23.85
C PRO A 47 22.80 35.09 24.40
N GLY A 48 21.59 35.34 24.86
CA GLY A 48 21.16 36.64 25.37
C GLY A 48 20.41 37.52 24.36
N TRP A 49 20.27 37.12 23.16
CA TRP A 49 19.48 37.81 22.13
C TRP A 49 18.04 37.28 22.06
N ASP A 50 17.10 38.17 21.69
CA ASP A 50 15.72 37.77 21.47
C ASP A 50 15.62 36.89 20.23
N LEU A 51 14.66 35.95 20.27
CA LEU A 51 14.32 35.11 19.14
C LEU A 51 13.60 35.96 18.08
N LEU A 52 14.08 35.92 16.85
CA LEU A 52 13.35 36.47 15.72
C LEU A 52 12.25 35.48 15.32
N ARG A 53 11.00 35.96 15.37
CA ARG A 53 9.82 35.22 14.99
C ARG A 53 9.26 35.77 13.68
N TRP A 54 9.05 34.88 12.72
CA TRP A 54 8.31 35.16 11.50
C TRP A 54 7.01 34.38 11.50
N GLU A 55 5.88 35.10 11.49
CA GLU A 55 4.56 34.51 11.39
C GLU A 55 4.10 34.54 9.93
N SER A 56 3.42 33.53 9.49
CA SER A 56 2.75 33.33 8.20
C SER A 56 3.19 34.26 7.06
N VAL A 57 3.81 33.70 6.09
CA VAL A 57 4.53 34.43 5.08
C VAL A 57 3.81 34.34 3.76
N SER A 58 3.76 35.44 3.04
CA SER A 58 3.52 35.35 1.62
C SER A 58 4.70 34.56 1.00
N PRO A 59 4.46 33.63 0.05
CA PRO A 59 5.44 32.65 -0.41
C PRO A 59 6.67 33.24 -1.14
N GLU A 60 6.84 34.54 -1.13
CA GLU A 60 7.78 35.24 -2.00
C GLU A 60 9.11 35.63 -1.35
N LEU A 61 9.30 35.42 -0.04
CA LEU A 61 10.49 35.88 0.66
C LEU A 61 11.16 34.77 1.48
N LEU A 62 11.98 33.97 0.80
CA LEU A 62 12.85 32.98 1.45
C LEU A 62 14.28 33.55 1.57
N LEU A 63 14.82 33.58 2.79
CA LEU A 63 16.18 33.97 3.08
C LEU A 63 17.07 32.79 3.39
N GLN A 64 18.23 32.72 2.77
CA GLN A 64 19.31 31.85 3.24
C GLN A 64 20.18 32.62 4.24
N ALA A 65 20.38 32.07 5.42
CA ALA A 65 21.25 32.62 6.42
C ALA A 65 22.29 31.59 6.87
N ASP A 66 23.56 32.01 6.92
CA ASP A 66 24.63 31.20 7.48
C ASP A 66 24.71 31.47 9.00
N LEU A 67 24.38 30.47 9.79
CA LEU A 67 24.40 30.55 11.26
C LEU A 67 25.61 29.83 11.84
N PRO A 68 26.19 30.32 12.95
CA PRO A 68 27.23 29.60 13.68
C PRO A 68 26.78 28.20 14.06
N HIS A 69 27.70 27.23 13.99
CA HIS A 69 27.40 25.85 14.39
C HIS A 69 26.93 25.79 15.85
N GLY A 70 25.80 25.16 16.10
CA GLY A 70 25.19 25.10 17.44
C GLY A 70 24.13 26.16 17.71
N THR A 71 23.85 27.08 16.77
CA THR A 71 22.72 28.00 16.89
C THR A 71 21.42 27.18 16.88
N PRO A 72 20.59 27.25 17.93
CA PRO A 72 19.35 26.50 17.97
C PRO A 72 18.33 27.06 16.98
N VAL A 73 17.68 26.17 16.25
CA VAL A 73 16.63 26.48 15.30
C VAL A 73 15.37 25.77 15.75
N TYR A 74 14.28 26.53 15.94
CA TYR A 74 13.03 26.02 16.45
C TYR A 74 12.02 25.79 15.33
N PRO A 75 11.16 24.77 15.46
CA PRO A 75 10.09 24.55 14.48
C PRO A 75 9.04 25.67 14.54
N PRO A 76 8.22 25.82 13.49
CA PRO A 76 7.24 26.91 13.36
C PRO A 76 6.24 27.07 14.50
N ALA A 77 5.90 25.98 15.19
CA ALA A 77 4.96 25.97 16.31
C ALA A 77 5.56 26.48 17.65
N TYR A 78 6.85 26.76 17.70
CA TYR A 78 7.48 27.26 18.93
C TYR A 78 7.20 28.76 19.09
N SER A 79 6.60 29.14 20.24
CA SER A 79 6.41 30.53 20.60
C SER A 79 7.52 30.98 21.55
N ALA A 80 8.24 32.02 21.20
CA ALA A 80 9.22 32.64 22.10
C ALA A 80 8.52 33.18 23.35
N PRO A 81 9.09 33.03 24.56
CA PRO A 81 8.55 33.67 25.74
C PRO A 81 8.61 35.19 25.56
N ALA A 82 7.57 35.90 26.06
CA ALA A 82 7.50 37.34 25.95
C ALA A 82 8.76 37.99 26.62
N ALA A 83 9.25 39.07 26.00
CA ALA A 83 10.40 39.80 26.55
C ALA A 83 10.11 40.23 27.99
N GLY A 84 10.94 39.76 28.95
CA GLY A 84 10.77 40.04 30.39
C GLY A 84 10.30 38.85 31.22
N ALA A 85 9.93 37.71 30.65
CA ALA A 85 9.66 36.49 31.43
C ALA A 85 10.99 35.85 31.87
N ALA A 86 11.11 35.58 33.19
CA ALA A 86 12.28 34.90 33.74
C ALA A 86 12.49 33.56 33.04
N ARG A 87 13.72 33.27 32.63
CA ARG A 87 14.09 31.99 32.01
C ARG A 87 13.66 30.84 32.92
N PRO A 88 12.98 29.80 32.42
CA PRO A 88 12.75 28.62 33.20
C PRO A 88 14.09 27.97 33.54
N ASP A 89 14.33 27.80 34.85
CA ASP A 89 15.53 27.14 35.38
C ASP A 89 15.46 25.65 35.05
N LEU A 90 16.19 25.22 34.02
CA LEU A 90 16.27 23.85 33.56
C LEU A 90 16.98 22.90 34.54
N SER A 91 17.51 23.42 35.66
CA SER A 91 18.13 22.60 36.70
C SER A 91 17.12 21.95 37.66
N LYS A 92 15.86 22.41 37.65
CA LYS A 92 14.78 21.83 38.45
C LYS A 92 13.97 20.88 37.61
N ARG A 93 14.29 19.59 37.70
CA ARG A 93 13.35 18.54 37.26
C ARG A 93 12.10 18.64 38.14
N PRO A 94 10.89 18.70 37.57
CA PRO A 94 9.68 18.54 38.36
C PRO A 94 9.69 17.14 38.97
N SER A 95 9.56 17.07 40.29
CA SER A 95 9.32 15.81 41.00
C SER A 95 8.04 15.16 40.45
N PRO A 96 7.99 13.84 40.36
CA PRO A 96 6.75 13.18 39.98
C PRO A 96 5.65 13.54 41.00
N PRO A 97 4.41 13.77 40.54
CA PRO A 97 3.31 14.08 41.46
C PRO A 97 3.06 12.91 42.41
N ASP A 98 2.91 13.22 43.70
CA ASP A 98 2.60 12.29 44.76
C ASP A 98 1.40 11.40 44.39
N ALA A 99 1.59 10.11 44.56
CA ALA A 99 0.53 9.11 44.44
C ALA A 99 -0.37 9.19 45.69
N GLY A 100 -1.50 9.88 45.61
CA GLY A 100 -2.42 9.98 46.73
C GLY A 100 -3.72 10.68 46.42
N GLY A 101 -4.60 10.03 45.67
CA GLY A 101 -6.01 10.40 45.50
C GLY A 101 -6.71 9.42 44.55
N PRO A 102 -7.99 9.06 44.78
CA PRO A 102 -8.73 8.18 43.84
C PRO A 102 -8.81 8.88 42.48
N PRO A 103 -8.74 8.14 41.36
CA PRO A 103 -8.79 8.72 40.04
C PRO A 103 -10.16 9.36 39.82
N GLY A 104 -10.22 10.68 39.94
CA GLY A 104 -11.31 11.45 39.36
C GLY A 104 -11.38 11.15 37.87
N GLU A 105 -12.57 11.00 37.37
CA GLU A 105 -12.89 10.86 35.97
C GLU A 105 -12.06 11.84 35.14
N ARG A 106 -11.05 11.30 34.46
CA ARG A 106 -10.35 12.04 33.41
C ARG A 106 -11.35 12.11 32.26
N ASP A 107 -11.78 13.30 31.91
CA ASP A 107 -12.53 13.59 30.71
C ASP A 107 -11.89 12.80 29.55
N ALA A 108 -12.63 11.83 29.04
CA ALA A 108 -12.28 11.18 27.79
C ALA A 108 -12.14 12.29 26.72
N PRO A 109 -11.13 12.25 25.83
CA PRO A 109 -11.04 13.23 24.78
C PRO A 109 -12.38 13.25 24.05
N GLY A 110 -13.04 14.41 24.06
CA GLY A 110 -14.38 14.55 23.49
C GLY A 110 -14.42 13.93 22.10
N GLU A 111 -15.48 13.19 21.81
CA GLU A 111 -15.70 12.61 20.49
C GLU A 111 -15.52 13.72 19.43
N PRO A 112 -14.77 13.47 18.35
CA PRO A 112 -14.58 14.45 17.31
C PRO A 112 -15.95 14.84 16.74
N VAL A 113 -16.28 16.12 16.82
CA VAL A 113 -17.56 16.65 16.33
C VAL A 113 -17.48 16.72 14.81
N TYR A 114 -18.16 15.81 14.14
CA TYR A 114 -18.28 15.82 12.69
C TYR A 114 -19.51 16.62 12.26
N ARG A 115 -19.37 17.53 11.29
CA ARG A 115 -20.46 18.38 10.82
C ARG A 115 -21.54 17.64 10.05
N HIS A 116 -21.12 16.68 9.21
CA HIS A 116 -22.06 15.91 8.41
C HIS A 116 -22.50 14.63 9.11
N PRO A 117 -23.82 14.36 9.15
CA PRO A 117 -24.31 13.10 9.69
C PRO A 117 -23.89 11.93 8.79
N GLN A 118 -23.69 10.78 9.40
CA GLN A 118 -23.44 9.54 8.66
C GLN A 118 -24.68 9.20 7.80
N PRO A 119 -24.54 8.69 6.57
CA PRO A 119 -25.67 8.37 5.70
C PRO A 119 -26.52 7.24 6.28
N ARG A 120 -27.84 7.30 6.10
CA ARG A 120 -28.75 6.20 6.48
C ARG A 120 -28.81 5.12 5.42
N GLU A 121 -28.78 5.54 4.14
CA GLU A 121 -28.72 4.66 2.96
C GLU A 121 -27.63 5.16 2.04
N LEU A 122 -26.96 4.24 1.37
CA LEU A 122 -25.88 4.58 0.45
C LEU A 122 -25.79 3.51 -0.63
N HIS A 123 -26.04 3.92 -1.88
CA HIS A 123 -25.87 3.10 -3.07
C HIS A 123 -24.47 3.24 -3.67
N GLU A 124 -24.09 2.35 -4.60
CA GLU A 124 -22.76 2.29 -5.19
C GLU A 124 -22.41 3.53 -6.02
N ASP A 125 -23.38 4.09 -6.72
CA ASP A 125 -23.26 5.34 -7.48
C ASP A 125 -22.96 6.53 -6.55
N GLN A 126 -23.75 6.70 -5.50
CA GLN A 126 -23.57 7.76 -4.50
C GLN A 126 -22.21 7.62 -3.79
N ALA A 127 -21.84 6.39 -3.41
CA ALA A 127 -20.55 6.11 -2.79
C ALA A 127 -19.38 6.48 -3.72
N THR A 128 -19.51 6.19 -5.03
CA THR A 128 -18.49 6.52 -6.03
C THR A 128 -18.35 8.03 -6.22
N VAL A 129 -19.46 8.75 -6.32
CA VAL A 129 -19.46 10.21 -6.46
C VAL A 129 -18.88 10.90 -5.21
N LEU A 130 -19.23 10.41 -4.01
CA LEU A 130 -18.67 10.92 -2.76
C LEU A 130 -17.15 10.65 -2.66
N ALA A 131 -16.72 9.42 -2.92
CA ALA A 131 -15.30 9.04 -2.83
C ALA A 131 -14.42 9.85 -3.77
N TYR A 132 -14.85 10.01 -5.01
CA TYR A 132 -14.04 10.60 -6.07
C TYR A 132 -14.46 12.03 -6.44
N GLY A 133 -15.13 12.74 -5.53
CA GLY A 133 -15.63 14.08 -5.78
C GLY A 133 -14.59 15.08 -6.29
N ARG A 134 -13.33 14.98 -5.82
CA ARG A 134 -12.21 15.82 -6.28
C ARG A 134 -11.79 15.47 -7.70
N ASP A 135 -11.65 14.18 -8.01
CA ASP A 135 -11.26 13.72 -9.35
C ASP A 135 -12.34 14.08 -10.37
N ILE A 136 -13.61 13.90 -9.99
CA ILE A 136 -14.78 14.29 -10.81
C ILE A 136 -14.73 15.79 -11.10
N GLU A 137 -14.52 16.64 -10.10
CA GLU A 137 -14.46 18.10 -10.29
C GLU A 137 -13.26 18.51 -11.17
N GLN A 138 -12.10 17.90 -10.95
CA GLN A 138 -10.91 18.13 -11.78
C GLN A 138 -11.20 17.80 -13.25
N VAL A 139 -11.71 16.60 -13.53
CA VAL A 139 -12.01 16.15 -14.91
C VAL A 139 -13.11 17.02 -15.51
N SER A 140 -14.18 17.33 -14.77
CA SER A 140 -15.26 18.19 -15.24
C SER A 140 -14.78 19.60 -15.62
N SER A 141 -13.83 20.14 -14.85
CA SER A 141 -13.24 21.45 -15.15
C SER A 141 -12.40 21.42 -16.44
N LEU A 142 -11.66 20.33 -16.69
CA LEU A 142 -10.90 20.14 -17.92
C LEU A 142 -11.82 19.98 -19.13
N LEU A 143 -12.89 19.17 -19.02
CA LEU A 143 -13.86 18.99 -20.09
C LEU A 143 -14.58 20.31 -20.42
N ARG A 144 -14.95 21.11 -19.41
CA ARG A 144 -15.55 22.44 -19.58
C ARG A 144 -14.61 23.41 -20.30
N ALA A 145 -13.31 23.23 -20.14
CA ALA A 145 -12.28 23.99 -20.86
C ALA A 145 -12.03 23.48 -22.29
N GLY A 146 -12.80 22.51 -22.79
CA GLY A 146 -12.64 21.93 -24.11
C GLY A 146 -11.49 20.92 -24.23
N LEU A 147 -10.95 20.43 -23.11
CA LEU A 147 -9.81 19.51 -23.09
C LEU A 147 -10.30 18.06 -23.05
N SER A 148 -9.73 17.21 -23.89
CA SER A 148 -9.96 15.75 -23.85
C SER A 148 -9.18 15.10 -22.71
N VAL A 149 -9.80 14.19 -21.97
CA VAL A 149 -9.22 13.58 -20.76
C VAL A 149 -9.24 12.05 -20.87
N LEU A 150 -8.10 11.42 -20.55
CA LEU A 150 -7.98 9.99 -20.34
C LEU A 150 -8.01 9.69 -18.82
N VAL A 151 -9.05 8.99 -18.37
CA VAL A 151 -9.19 8.59 -16.97
C VAL A 151 -8.74 7.14 -16.81
N VAL A 152 -7.77 6.90 -15.96
CA VAL A 152 -7.36 5.55 -15.58
C VAL A 152 -8.11 5.16 -14.32
N ALA A 153 -9.06 4.22 -14.44
CA ALA A 153 -9.93 3.80 -13.35
C ALA A 153 -10.29 2.31 -13.49
N GLU A 154 -10.66 1.68 -12.37
CA GLU A 154 -11.18 0.31 -12.39
C GLU A 154 -12.55 0.24 -13.05
N LYS A 155 -12.81 -0.81 -13.82
CA LYS A 155 -14.03 -0.97 -14.62
C LYS A 155 -15.34 -0.78 -13.84
N PRO A 156 -15.52 -1.30 -12.60
CA PRO A 156 -16.79 -1.16 -11.87
C PRO A 156 -17.20 0.29 -11.57
N VAL A 157 -16.26 1.23 -11.48
CA VAL A 157 -16.58 2.63 -11.16
C VAL A 157 -16.84 3.48 -12.40
N VAL A 158 -16.41 3.05 -13.58
CA VAL A 158 -16.51 3.81 -14.83
C VAL A 158 -17.94 4.31 -15.12
N PRO A 159 -19.01 3.45 -15.03
CA PRO A 159 -20.37 3.89 -15.32
C PRO A 159 -20.86 5.03 -14.43
N HIS A 160 -20.39 5.08 -13.19
CA HIS A 160 -20.79 6.11 -12.23
C HIS A 160 -19.97 7.40 -12.41
N LEU A 161 -18.70 7.28 -12.83
CA LEU A 161 -17.79 8.41 -13.03
C LEU A 161 -18.17 9.25 -14.24
N TRP A 162 -18.30 8.67 -15.42
CA TRP A 162 -18.48 9.44 -16.65
C TRP A 162 -19.77 10.25 -16.63
N ARG A 163 -20.86 9.70 -16.06
CA ARG A 163 -22.16 10.39 -15.96
C ARG A 163 -22.02 11.68 -15.14
N GLU A 164 -21.42 11.57 -13.99
CA GLU A 164 -21.24 12.72 -13.10
C GLU A 164 -20.24 13.74 -13.66
N MET A 165 -19.15 13.28 -14.30
CA MET A 165 -18.15 14.15 -14.94
C MET A 165 -18.76 14.94 -16.09
N ALA A 166 -19.53 14.33 -16.98
CA ALA A 166 -20.19 15.00 -18.07
C ALA A 166 -21.29 15.98 -17.57
N THR A 167 -22.09 15.55 -16.60
CA THR A 167 -23.15 16.39 -16.01
C THR A 167 -22.56 17.63 -15.36
N ARG A 168 -21.50 17.51 -14.57
CA ARG A 168 -20.84 18.67 -13.94
C ARG A 168 -20.09 19.55 -14.93
N ALA A 169 -19.62 18.99 -16.03
CA ALA A 169 -19.06 19.77 -17.12
C ALA A 169 -20.14 20.58 -17.87
N GLY A 170 -21.40 20.24 -17.76
CA GLY A 170 -22.50 20.82 -18.52
C GLY A 170 -22.54 20.34 -19.97
N LEU A 171 -21.93 19.18 -20.26
CA LEU A 171 -21.87 18.59 -21.59
C LEU A 171 -22.83 17.41 -21.71
N ARG A 172 -23.43 17.27 -22.90
CA ARG A 172 -24.21 16.09 -23.24
C ARG A 172 -23.27 14.93 -23.62
N ALA A 173 -23.41 13.80 -22.94
CA ALA A 173 -22.58 12.62 -23.19
C ALA A 173 -23.14 11.81 -24.39
N GLU A 174 -22.28 11.56 -25.37
CA GLU A 174 -22.51 10.58 -26.44
C GLU A 174 -21.61 9.35 -26.15
N VAL A 175 -22.24 8.25 -25.72
CA VAL A 175 -21.51 7.08 -25.20
C VAL A 175 -21.28 6.08 -26.33
N LEU A 176 -20.05 5.59 -26.45
CA LEU A 176 -19.73 4.48 -27.33
C LEU A 176 -20.17 3.17 -26.67
N GLU A 177 -21.35 2.68 -27.07
CA GLU A 177 -21.91 1.39 -26.66
C GLU A 177 -22.11 0.51 -27.89
N GLU A 178 -22.05 -0.82 -27.73
CA GLU A 178 -22.53 -1.73 -28.75
C GLU A 178 -24.03 -1.49 -28.98
N ALA A 179 -24.44 -1.30 -30.21
CA ALA A 179 -25.87 -1.20 -30.52
C ALA A 179 -26.57 -2.49 -30.05
N GLY A 180 -27.30 -2.37 -28.94
CA GLY A 180 -28.14 -3.47 -28.47
C GLY A 180 -29.13 -3.89 -29.54
N GLU A 181 -29.51 -5.16 -29.56
CA GLU A 181 -30.55 -5.70 -30.45
C GLU A 181 -31.95 -5.12 -30.20
N ASP A 182 -32.10 -4.15 -29.30
CA ASP A 182 -33.37 -3.52 -28.90
C ASP A 182 -33.92 -2.52 -29.93
N GLY A 183 -33.39 -2.52 -31.16
CA GLY A 183 -33.91 -1.78 -32.30
C GLY A 183 -34.57 -2.65 -33.34
N ALA A 184 -35.08 -3.83 -33.00
CA ALA A 184 -35.96 -4.59 -33.87
C ALA A 184 -37.33 -3.88 -33.94
N GLY A 185 -37.39 -2.80 -34.74
CA GLY A 185 -38.65 -2.32 -35.29
C GLY A 185 -39.34 -3.50 -35.98
N GLU A 186 -40.66 -3.55 -35.87
CA GLU A 186 -41.55 -4.52 -36.46
C GLU A 186 -41.09 -4.92 -37.86
N PRO A 187 -41.14 -6.23 -38.20
CA PRO A 187 -40.72 -6.69 -39.53
C PRO A 187 -41.61 -6.05 -40.60
N PRO A 188 -41.04 -5.37 -41.62
CA PRO A 188 -41.82 -4.90 -42.73
C PRO A 188 -42.37 -6.11 -43.47
N GLU A 189 -43.69 -6.11 -43.69
CA GLU A 189 -44.39 -7.10 -44.49
C GLU A 189 -43.71 -7.26 -45.85
N GLN A 190 -43.40 -8.51 -46.17
CA GLN A 190 -43.27 -9.14 -47.49
C GLN A 190 -42.53 -8.39 -48.61
N GLN A 191 -41.23 -8.65 -48.70
CA GLN A 191 -40.53 -8.63 -50.00
C GLN A 191 -39.87 -9.99 -50.29
N PRO A 192 -39.80 -10.42 -51.57
CA PRO A 192 -39.35 -11.77 -51.94
C PRO A 192 -37.85 -11.99 -51.72
N PRO A 193 -37.42 -13.25 -51.58
CA PRO A 193 -36.06 -13.58 -51.17
C PRO A 193 -35.09 -13.48 -52.35
N GLU A 194 -34.37 -12.37 -52.46
CA GLU A 194 -33.10 -12.36 -53.19
C GLU A 194 -31.96 -12.51 -52.19
N GLN A 195 -31.15 -13.51 -52.44
CA GLN A 195 -30.03 -14.01 -51.69
C GLN A 195 -28.98 -12.90 -51.45
N LEU A 196 -28.99 -12.29 -50.31
CA LEU A 196 -27.83 -11.65 -49.72
C LEU A 196 -27.61 -12.31 -48.35
N ILE A 197 -26.61 -13.16 -48.26
CA ILE A 197 -26.08 -13.66 -47.01
C ILE A 197 -25.70 -12.41 -46.20
N PRO A 198 -26.31 -12.16 -45.04
CA PRO A 198 -25.87 -11.04 -44.20
C PRO A 198 -24.42 -11.36 -43.81
N VAL A 199 -23.48 -10.58 -44.31
CA VAL A 199 -22.11 -10.60 -43.80
C VAL A 199 -22.25 -10.26 -42.32
N GLN A 200 -22.13 -11.25 -41.46
CA GLN A 200 -22.09 -11.05 -39.99
C GLN A 200 -20.88 -10.17 -39.73
N GLN A 201 -21.11 -8.86 -39.64
CA GLN A 201 -20.07 -7.93 -39.26
C GLN A 201 -19.59 -8.30 -37.86
N ASN A 202 -18.28 -8.49 -37.73
CA ASN A 202 -17.63 -8.73 -36.45
C ASN A 202 -18.06 -7.63 -35.45
N PRO A 203 -18.42 -7.95 -34.19
CA PRO A 203 -18.82 -6.97 -33.20
C PRO A 203 -17.89 -5.74 -33.11
N ARG A 204 -16.59 -5.94 -33.25
CA ARG A 204 -15.60 -4.85 -33.32
C ARG A 204 -15.81 -3.92 -34.51
N GLN A 205 -16.15 -4.44 -35.70
CA GLN A 205 -16.40 -3.61 -36.88
C GLN A 205 -17.66 -2.75 -36.69
N ARG A 206 -18.68 -3.27 -36.03
CA ARG A 206 -19.88 -2.50 -35.65
C ARG A 206 -19.54 -1.38 -34.71
N LEU A 207 -18.70 -1.65 -33.70
CA LEU A 207 -18.26 -0.65 -32.73
C LEU A 207 -17.43 0.47 -33.38
N LEU A 208 -16.53 0.13 -34.32
CA LEU A 208 -15.76 1.09 -35.11
C LEU A 208 -16.64 1.95 -36.02
N ALA A 209 -17.63 1.36 -36.66
CA ALA A 209 -18.61 2.07 -37.48
C ALA A 209 -19.40 3.07 -36.60
N ARG A 210 -19.83 2.63 -35.41
CA ARG A 210 -20.52 3.49 -34.46
C ARG A 210 -19.61 4.63 -33.95
N LEU A 211 -18.34 4.36 -33.66
CA LEU A 211 -17.37 5.38 -33.29
C LEU A 211 -17.24 6.45 -34.38
N ARG A 212 -17.14 6.06 -35.65
CA ARG A 212 -17.07 7.01 -36.78
C ARG A 212 -18.32 7.90 -36.86
N GLU A 213 -19.49 7.31 -36.68
CA GLU A 213 -20.75 8.04 -36.66
C GLU A 213 -20.81 9.06 -35.52
N LEU A 214 -20.48 8.62 -34.28
CA LEU A 214 -20.45 9.48 -33.12
C LEU A 214 -19.48 10.64 -33.31
N VAL A 215 -18.23 10.39 -33.70
CA VAL A 215 -17.22 11.42 -33.92
C VAL A 215 -17.68 12.50 -34.90
N ARG A 216 -18.41 12.09 -35.97
CA ARG A 216 -18.98 13.04 -36.95
C ARG A 216 -20.14 13.85 -36.40
N GLY A 217 -20.92 13.27 -35.48
CA GLY A 217 -22.10 13.90 -34.91
C GLY A 217 -21.81 14.80 -33.70
N LEU A 218 -20.58 14.85 -33.19
CA LEU A 218 -20.22 15.66 -32.02
C LEU A 218 -20.35 17.16 -32.32
N ASN A 219 -20.92 17.87 -31.36
CA ASN A 219 -21.03 19.34 -31.33
C ASN A 219 -20.24 19.90 -30.14
N ASP A 220 -20.15 21.21 -30.03
CA ASP A 220 -19.39 21.88 -28.96
C ASP A 220 -19.99 21.64 -27.55
N ASP A 221 -21.30 21.33 -27.48
CA ASP A 221 -21.99 21.00 -26.22
C ASP A 221 -21.98 19.49 -25.89
N THR A 222 -21.27 18.70 -26.68
CA THR A 222 -21.22 17.25 -26.52
C THR A 222 -19.82 16.74 -26.17
N VAL A 223 -19.78 15.64 -25.41
CA VAL A 223 -18.55 14.90 -25.10
C VAL A 223 -18.68 13.44 -25.53
N LEU A 224 -17.72 12.93 -26.31
CA LEU A 224 -17.65 11.52 -26.62
C LEU A 224 -17.11 10.76 -25.42
N VAL A 225 -17.88 9.78 -24.93
CA VAL A 225 -17.47 8.91 -23.82
C VAL A 225 -17.07 7.54 -24.36
N VAL A 226 -15.81 7.17 -24.16
CA VAL A 226 -15.25 5.84 -24.48
C VAL A 226 -14.94 5.11 -23.18
N GLN A 227 -15.85 4.25 -22.74
CA GLN A 227 -15.75 3.58 -21.42
C GLN A 227 -14.60 2.57 -21.31
N HIS A 228 -14.16 2.02 -22.43
CA HIS A 228 -13.19 0.91 -22.49
C HIS A 228 -12.19 1.10 -23.64
N LEU A 229 -11.45 2.22 -23.60
CA LEU A 229 -10.46 2.52 -24.65
C LEU A 229 -9.37 1.44 -24.74
N ASP A 230 -8.97 0.90 -23.61
CA ASP A 230 -8.01 -0.20 -23.48
C ASP A 230 -8.46 -1.52 -24.13
N LEU A 231 -9.77 -1.82 -24.14
CA LEU A 231 -10.33 -2.99 -24.83
C LEU A 231 -10.53 -2.73 -26.32
N LEU A 232 -10.83 -1.48 -26.67
CA LEU A 232 -11.05 -1.08 -28.07
C LEU A 232 -9.72 -1.00 -28.83
N ALA A 233 -8.70 -0.43 -28.22
CA ALA A 233 -7.42 -0.11 -28.83
C ALA A 233 -6.22 -0.41 -27.92
N GLY A 234 -6.31 -1.41 -27.06
CA GLY A 234 -5.21 -1.85 -26.21
C GLY A 234 -4.12 -2.54 -27.01
N GLY A 235 -2.87 -2.44 -26.54
CA GLY A 235 -1.71 -3.07 -27.13
C GLY A 235 -0.41 -2.48 -26.59
N THR A 236 0.72 -3.06 -27.00
CA THR A 236 2.05 -2.54 -26.71
C THR A 236 2.54 -1.69 -27.87
N ASP A 237 3.35 -0.67 -27.59
CA ASP A 237 3.85 0.31 -28.59
C ASP A 237 4.61 -0.31 -29.77
N GLY A 238 5.07 -1.55 -29.65
CA GLY A 238 5.79 -2.26 -30.71
C GLY A 238 4.92 -2.90 -31.80
N SER A 239 3.61 -3.10 -31.56
CA SER A 239 2.71 -3.73 -32.53
C SER A 239 1.26 -3.28 -32.33
N LEU A 240 0.93 -2.11 -32.88
CA LEU A 240 -0.46 -1.68 -32.94
C LEU A 240 -1.27 -2.64 -33.84
N SER A 241 -2.38 -3.17 -33.28
CA SER A 241 -3.33 -3.91 -34.12
C SER A 241 -3.92 -3.01 -35.21
N PRO A 242 -4.42 -3.56 -36.33
CA PRO A 242 -5.10 -2.76 -37.33
C PRO A 242 -6.23 -1.90 -36.76
N GLU A 243 -6.98 -2.46 -35.80
CA GLU A 243 -8.08 -1.78 -35.13
C GLU A 243 -7.57 -0.62 -34.26
N ALA A 244 -6.47 -0.83 -33.51
CA ALA A 244 -5.87 0.23 -32.68
C ALA A 244 -5.36 1.41 -33.54
N ARG A 245 -4.82 1.12 -34.73
CA ARG A 245 -4.44 2.15 -35.72
C ARG A 245 -5.65 2.93 -36.20
N GLU A 246 -6.72 2.23 -36.59
CA GLU A 246 -7.94 2.86 -37.03
C GLU A 246 -8.60 3.74 -35.97
N VAL A 247 -8.68 3.27 -34.71
CA VAL A 247 -9.16 4.08 -33.59
C VAL A 247 -8.28 5.32 -33.41
N THR A 248 -6.97 5.17 -33.48
CA THR A 248 -6.03 6.27 -33.35
C THR A 248 -6.25 7.32 -34.44
N GLU A 249 -6.36 6.91 -35.70
CA GLU A 249 -6.62 7.80 -36.82
C GLU A 249 -7.96 8.53 -36.70
N LEU A 250 -9.02 7.82 -36.26
CA LEU A 250 -10.35 8.41 -36.05
C LEU A 250 -10.35 9.47 -34.97
N LEU A 251 -9.71 9.19 -33.82
CA LEU A 251 -9.69 10.12 -32.72
C LEU A 251 -8.76 11.31 -32.95
N HIS A 252 -7.63 11.12 -33.63
CA HIS A 252 -6.74 12.22 -34.05
C HIS A 252 -7.31 13.06 -35.20
N GLY A 253 -8.16 12.47 -36.03
CA GLY A 253 -8.83 13.17 -37.14
C GLY A 253 -9.85 14.22 -36.71
N ALA A 254 -10.21 14.27 -35.42
CA ALA A 254 -11.14 15.25 -34.85
C ALA A 254 -10.53 15.94 -33.61
N PRO A 255 -9.46 16.74 -33.78
CA PRO A 255 -8.72 17.33 -32.65
C PRO A 255 -9.54 18.33 -31.83
N GLU A 256 -10.48 19.02 -32.46
CA GLU A 256 -11.36 20.01 -31.82
C GLU A 256 -12.49 19.38 -30.96
N ARG A 257 -12.71 18.07 -31.07
CA ARG A 257 -13.79 17.41 -30.34
C ARG A 257 -13.34 16.99 -28.95
N VAL A 258 -14.22 17.24 -27.96
CA VAL A 258 -13.95 16.90 -26.56
C VAL A 258 -14.27 15.42 -26.34
N MET A 259 -13.33 14.71 -25.73
CA MET A 259 -13.43 13.28 -25.49
C MET A 259 -13.08 12.95 -24.04
N LEU A 260 -13.86 12.03 -23.47
CA LEU A 260 -13.63 11.44 -22.15
C LEU A 260 -13.45 9.94 -22.32
N ALA A 261 -12.23 9.45 -22.17
CA ALA A 261 -11.94 8.03 -22.32
C ALA A 261 -11.51 7.39 -20.98
N PHE A 262 -11.80 6.11 -20.85
CA PHE A 262 -11.42 5.33 -19.66
C PHE A 262 -10.56 4.14 -20.06
N ALA A 263 -9.55 3.86 -19.22
CA ALA A 263 -8.69 2.70 -19.31
C ALA A 263 -8.49 2.06 -17.93
N ALA A 264 -8.36 0.73 -17.89
CA ALA A 264 -8.04 0.03 -16.65
C ALA A 264 -6.57 0.23 -16.26
N PRO A 265 -6.23 0.30 -14.96
CA PRO A 265 -4.84 0.44 -14.52
C PRO A 265 -3.93 -0.73 -14.91
N SER A 266 -4.51 -1.91 -15.14
CA SER A 266 -3.79 -3.14 -15.53
C SER A 266 -3.56 -3.28 -17.04
N LEU A 267 -4.22 -2.46 -17.87
CA LEU A 267 -4.12 -2.53 -19.32
C LEU A 267 -3.40 -1.30 -19.87
N SER A 268 -2.55 -1.51 -20.86
CA SER A 268 -1.84 -0.41 -21.52
C SER A 268 -2.67 0.16 -22.67
N VAL A 269 -2.66 1.47 -22.79
CA VAL A 269 -3.11 2.20 -23.98
C VAL A 269 -1.85 2.62 -24.73
N PRO A 270 -1.77 2.42 -26.07
CA PRO A 270 -0.63 2.85 -26.86
C PRO A 270 -0.32 4.35 -26.65
N GLU A 271 0.94 4.70 -26.57
CA GLU A 271 1.36 6.08 -26.26
C GLU A 271 0.85 7.07 -27.30
N VAL A 272 0.94 6.70 -28.57
CA VAL A 272 0.39 7.50 -29.70
C VAL A 272 -1.09 7.83 -29.51
N LEU A 273 -1.88 6.86 -29.01
CA LEU A 273 -3.31 7.08 -28.73
C LEU A 273 -3.51 7.91 -27.46
N ALA A 274 -2.67 7.69 -26.46
CA ALA A 274 -2.73 8.46 -25.21
C ALA A 274 -2.41 9.95 -25.42
N GLU A 275 -1.54 10.30 -26.38
CA GLU A 275 -1.20 11.69 -26.77
C GLU A 275 -2.40 12.47 -27.31
N ARG A 276 -3.46 11.78 -27.78
CA ARG A 276 -4.72 12.45 -28.18
C ARG A 276 -5.40 13.17 -27.02
N PHE A 277 -5.12 12.75 -25.78
CA PHE A 277 -5.73 13.30 -24.59
C PHE A 277 -4.79 14.31 -23.94
N SER A 278 -5.28 15.52 -23.72
CA SER A 278 -4.49 16.61 -23.14
C SER A 278 -4.00 16.31 -21.71
N THR A 279 -4.74 15.47 -21.00
CA THR A 279 -4.44 15.13 -19.60
C THR A 279 -4.82 13.68 -19.29
N ARG A 280 -3.97 13.04 -18.49
CA ARG A 280 -4.26 11.73 -17.91
C ARG A 280 -4.54 11.89 -16.41
N VAL A 281 -5.71 11.47 -15.96
CA VAL A 281 -6.11 11.46 -14.55
C VAL A 281 -6.22 10.03 -14.07
N THR A 282 -5.58 9.70 -12.95
CA THR A 282 -5.62 8.35 -12.39
C THR A 282 -6.47 8.33 -11.12
N VAL A 283 -7.59 7.61 -11.18
CA VAL A 283 -8.50 7.38 -10.07
C VAL A 283 -8.18 6.00 -9.48
N THR A 284 -7.57 6.01 -8.30
CA THR A 284 -7.18 4.79 -7.57
C THR A 284 -8.13 4.54 -6.41
N GLY A 285 -7.86 3.54 -5.57
CA GLY A 285 -8.69 3.17 -4.42
C GLY A 285 -9.24 4.35 -3.60
N VAL A 286 -10.18 4.08 -2.73
CA VAL A 286 -10.87 5.11 -1.94
C VAL A 286 -9.90 6.05 -1.20
N PRO A 287 -10.19 7.36 -1.10
CA PRO A 287 -9.36 8.32 -0.36
C PRO A 287 -9.54 8.17 1.15
N ARG A 288 -8.58 8.69 1.92
CA ARG A 288 -8.66 8.67 3.40
C ARG A 288 -9.78 9.55 3.94
N THR A 289 -9.98 10.69 3.31
CA THR A 289 -10.99 11.67 3.67
C THR A 289 -11.79 12.06 2.44
N VAL A 290 -13.04 12.41 2.66
CA VAL A 290 -13.99 12.81 1.64
C VAL A 290 -14.47 14.23 1.94
N ARG A 291 -14.54 15.07 0.90
CA ARG A 291 -15.09 16.42 1.01
C ARG A 291 -16.54 16.41 0.53
N PHE A 292 -17.43 16.94 1.34
CA PHE A 292 -18.81 17.21 0.92
C PHE A 292 -18.89 18.49 0.08
N ARG A 293 -19.82 18.54 -0.86
CA ARG A 293 -19.91 19.58 -1.91
C ARG A 293 -19.97 21.01 -1.36
N ASP A 294 -20.61 21.20 -0.21
CA ASP A 294 -20.94 22.51 0.35
C ASP A 294 -20.02 22.92 1.51
N ASP A 295 -19.06 22.10 1.87
CA ASP A 295 -18.19 22.34 3.00
C ASP A 295 -16.70 22.11 2.62
N GLN A 296 -15.84 22.95 3.18
CA GLN A 296 -14.39 22.78 3.04
C GLN A 296 -13.84 21.71 3.99
N GLU A 297 -14.61 21.26 4.96
CA GLU A 297 -14.20 20.29 5.96
C GLU A 297 -14.23 18.87 5.43
N GLU A 298 -13.14 18.17 5.62
CA GLU A 298 -12.97 16.79 5.21
C GLU A 298 -13.46 15.83 6.31
N GLN A 299 -14.28 14.86 5.91
CA GLN A 299 -14.77 13.81 6.79
C GLN A 299 -13.99 12.52 6.57
N PRO A 300 -13.72 11.69 7.62
CA PRO A 300 -13.15 10.37 7.44
C PRO A 300 -14.00 9.52 6.49
N LEU A 301 -13.33 8.75 5.62
CA LEU A 301 -14.01 7.87 4.68
C LEU A 301 -15.03 6.94 5.37
N GLY A 302 -14.65 6.31 6.47
CA GLY A 302 -15.51 5.39 7.21
C GLY A 302 -16.78 6.03 7.74
N ARG A 303 -16.83 7.37 7.83
CA ARG A 303 -18.05 8.10 8.16
C ARG A 303 -18.90 8.41 6.92
N ALA A 304 -18.25 8.72 5.81
CA ALA A 304 -18.92 9.11 4.58
C ALA A 304 -19.49 7.93 3.77
N LEU A 305 -18.78 6.79 3.75
CA LEU A 305 -19.11 5.63 2.92
C LEU A 305 -19.64 4.41 3.68
N VAL A 306 -19.89 4.55 4.98
CA VAL A 306 -20.54 3.52 5.83
C VAL A 306 -21.83 4.11 6.40
N THR A 307 -22.93 3.39 6.32
CA THR A 307 -24.22 3.86 6.85
C THR A 307 -24.28 3.77 8.38
N VAL A 308 -25.17 4.54 9.00
CA VAL A 308 -25.40 4.50 10.46
C VAL A 308 -25.66 3.07 10.92
N GLY A 309 -26.60 2.37 10.26
CA GLY A 309 -26.95 1.00 10.65
C GLY A 309 -25.81 -0.01 10.48
N GLU A 310 -24.95 0.19 9.48
CA GLU A 310 -23.74 -0.64 9.32
C GLU A 310 -22.70 -0.38 10.42
N ALA A 311 -22.49 0.89 10.77
CA ALA A 311 -21.54 1.26 11.82
C ALA A 311 -22.00 0.80 13.22
N GLU A 312 -23.28 1.00 13.55
CA GLU A 312 -23.88 0.59 14.83
C GLU A 312 -23.90 -0.94 15.02
N ARG A 313 -23.87 -1.68 13.90
CA ARG A 313 -23.81 -3.14 13.93
C ARG A 313 -22.54 -3.67 14.60
N PHE A 314 -21.42 -2.98 14.45
CA PHE A 314 -20.12 -3.43 14.93
C PHE A 314 -19.65 -2.61 16.13
N SER A 315 -19.55 -3.24 17.30
CA SER A 315 -19.11 -2.58 18.52
C SER A 315 -17.67 -2.02 18.36
N ARG A 316 -17.42 -0.83 18.89
CA ARG A 316 -16.14 -0.11 18.78
C ARG A 316 -15.72 0.20 17.34
N TYR A 317 -16.68 0.45 16.45
CA TYR A 317 -16.38 0.91 15.11
C TYR A 317 -15.71 2.30 15.15
N ASP A 318 -14.53 2.42 14.52
CA ASP A 318 -13.80 3.67 14.37
C ASP A 318 -13.72 4.04 12.87
N PRO A 319 -14.33 5.14 12.43
CA PRO A 319 -14.33 5.54 11.03
C PRO A 319 -12.95 5.94 10.48
N VAL A 320 -12.00 6.32 11.36
CA VAL A 320 -10.63 6.66 10.96
C VAL A 320 -9.79 5.39 10.80
N GLU A 321 -9.94 4.44 11.72
CA GLU A 321 -9.24 3.15 11.63
C GLU A 321 -9.74 2.31 10.47
N PHE A 322 -11.04 2.34 10.20
CA PHE A 322 -11.69 1.61 9.10
C PHE A 322 -10.96 1.80 7.75
N TYR A 323 -10.50 3.02 7.47
CA TYR A 323 -9.79 3.32 6.22
C TYR A 323 -8.58 2.40 5.98
N LYS A 324 -7.83 2.05 7.01
CA LYS A 324 -6.64 1.19 6.89
C LYS A 324 -6.97 -0.18 6.28
N HIS A 325 -8.18 -0.66 6.50
CA HIS A 325 -8.63 -1.97 6.04
C HIS A 325 -9.27 -1.95 4.64
N VAL A 326 -9.59 -0.76 4.11
CA VAL A 326 -10.28 -0.60 2.82
C VAL A 326 -9.52 0.26 1.81
N ALA A 327 -8.37 0.81 2.16
CA ALA A 327 -7.62 1.83 1.41
C ALA A 327 -7.37 1.48 -0.08
N GLY A 328 -7.20 0.21 -0.41
CA GLY A 328 -6.96 -0.26 -1.78
C GLY A 328 -8.22 -0.56 -2.57
N MET A 329 -9.39 -0.56 -1.95
CA MET A 329 -10.66 -0.89 -2.61
C MET A 329 -11.19 0.30 -3.40
N ASN A 330 -11.98 0.02 -4.42
CA ASN A 330 -12.85 1.04 -5.02
C ASN A 330 -14.19 1.13 -4.25
N PRO A 331 -14.97 2.21 -4.40
CA PRO A 331 -16.22 2.41 -3.64
C PRO A 331 -17.27 1.33 -3.89
N VAL A 332 -17.34 0.77 -5.09
CA VAL A 332 -18.29 -0.30 -5.44
C VAL A 332 -17.97 -1.56 -4.66
N LEU A 333 -16.70 -2.00 -4.70
CA LEU A 333 -16.24 -3.17 -3.91
C LEU A 333 -16.37 -2.93 -2.41
N LEU A 334 -16.11 -1.71 -1.94
CA LEU A 334 -16.30 -1.37 -0.53
C LEU A 334 -17.76 -1.56 -0.12
N ARG A 335 -18.73 -1.08 -0.91
CA ARG A 335 -20.16 -1.25 -0.61
C ARG A 335 -20.56 -2.73 -0.64
N GLN A 336 -20.02 -3.51 -1.57
CA GLN A 336 -20.24 -4.96 -1.63
C GLN A 336 -19.67 -5.67 -0.40
N ALA A 337 -18.44 -5.33 0.01
CA ALA A 337 -17.81 -5.88 1.20
C ALA A 337 -18.59 -5.55 2.48
N MET A 338 -19.13 -4.33 2.61
CA MET A 338 -19.96 -3.93 3.75
C MET A 338 -21.28 -4.72 3.80
N ARG A 339 -21.98 -4.85 2.67
CA ARG A 339 -23.19 -5.70 2.58
C ARG A 339 -22.91 -7.15 2.95
N TYR A 340 -21.81 -7.69 2.45
CA TYR A 340 -21.36 -9.04 2.77
C TYR A 340 -21.07 -9.20 4.27
N ALA A 341 -20.32 -8.28 4.87
CA ALA A 341 -19.99 -8.31 6.29
C ALA A 341 -21.25 -8.24 7.18
N VAL A 342 -22.20 -7.37 6.87
CA VAL A 342 -23.48 -7.29 7.59
C VAL A 342 -24.27 -8.58 7.45
N SER A 343 -24.26 -9.21 6.27
CA SER A 343 -24.94 -10.49 6.03
C SER A 343 -24.32 -11.65 6.82
N VAL A 344 -23.00 -11.76 6.81
CA VAL A 344 -22.28 -12.83 7.55
C VAL A 344 -22.51 -12.74 9.05
N HIS A 345 -22.59 -11.53 9.59
CA HIS A 345 -22.77 -11.32 11.03
C HIS A 345 -24.23 -11.07 11.43
N ARG A 346 -25.21 -11.41 10.56
CA ARG A 346 -26.64 -11.13 10.80
C ARG A 346 -27.12 -11.66 12.16
N ASP A 347 -26.76 -12.90 12.48
CA ASP A 347 -27.25 -13.61 13.67
C ASP A 347 -26.38 -13.40 14.92
N HIS A 348 -25.24 -12.71 14.78
CA HIS A 348 -24.39 -12.37 15.91
C HIS A 348 -24.90 -11.12 16.62
N PRO A 349 -25.18 -11.15 17.93
CA PRO A 349 -25.86 -10.06 18.64
C PRO A 349 -25.06 -8.75 18.68
N ALA A 350 -23.73 -8.81 18.77
CA ALA A 350 -22.85 -7.65 18.83
C ALA A 350 -21.42 -8.00 18.34
N PRO A 351 -21.20 -8.12 17.02
CA PRO A 351 -19.86 -8.38 16.51
C PRO A 351 -18.94 -7.19 16.78
N ALA A 352 -17.66 -7.44 17.01
CA ALA A 352 -16.67 -6.38 17.21
C ALA A 352 -16.19 -5.82 15.87
N ALA A 353 -15.62 -4.61 15.86
CA ALA A 353 -15.02 -4.03 14.66
C ALA A 353 -13.92 -4.92 14.05
N ARG A 354 -13.16 -5.66 14.87
CA ARG A 354 -12.17 -6.62 14.38
C ARG A 354 -12.78 -7.73 13.51
N ASP A 355 -14.05 -8.13 13.79
CA ASP A 355 -14.74 -9.16 13.03
C ASP A 355 -15.15 -8.61 11.66
N LEU A 356 -15.55 -7.33 11.59
CA LEU A 356 -15.73 -6.61 10.34
C LEU A 356 -14.45 -6.61 9.50
N TYR A 357 -13.32 -6.23 10.10
CA TYR A 357 -12.04 -6.13 9.39
C TYR A 357 -11.55 -7.50 8.89
N SER A 358 -11.73 -8.55 9.68
CA SER A 358 -11.39 -9.92 9.25
C SER A 358 -12.29 -10.41 8.11
N THR A 359 -13.58 -10.06 8.13
CA THR A 359 -14.53 -10.40 7.06
C THR A 359 -14.20 -9.63 5.77
N ILE A 360 -13.87 -8.34 5.85
CA ILE A 360 -13.40 -7.56 4.70
C ILE A 360 -12.12 -8.15 4.11
N ARG A 361 -11.18 -8.57 4.96
CA ARG A 361 -9.95 -9.24 4.52
C ARG A 361 -10.25 -10.55 3.78
N ALA A 362 -11.13 -11.38 4.33
CA ALA A 362 -11.55 -12.63 3.68
C ALA A 362 -12.24 -12.36 2.33
N PHE A 363 -13.12 -11.35 2.26
CA PHE A 363 -13.78 -10.94 1.03
C PHE A 363 -12.76 -10.53 -0.05
N LYS A 364 -11.75 -9.72 0.29
CA LYS A 364 -10.68 -9.33 -0.64
C LYS A 364 -9.92 -10.54 -1.17
N ALA A 365 -9.55 -11.47 -0.29
CA ALA A 365 -8.83 -12.68 -0.70
C ALA A 365 -9.67 -13.56 -1.64
N GLN A 366 -10.99 -13.62 -1.45
CA GLN A 366 -11.90 -14.35 -2.35
C GLN A 366 -12.01 -13.68 -3.74
N MET A 367 -11.88 -12.36 -3.80
CA MET A 367 -11.94 -11.60 -5.06
C MET A 367 -10.61 -11.61 -5.83
N SER A 368 -9.53 -12.04 -5.20
CA SER A 368 -8.20 -12.16 -5.80
C SER A 368 -7.86 -13.64 -5.99
N SER A 369 -7.29 -13.99 -7.13
CA SER A 369 -6.83 -15.38 -7.39
C SER A 369 -5.53 -15.72 -6.67
N ASN A 370 -4.75 -14.71 -6.27
CA ASN A 370 -3.37 -14.88 -5.85
C ASN A 370 -3.14 -14.56 -4.37
N PHE A 371 -4.05 -13.80 -3.75
CA PHE A 371 -3.93 -13.41 -2.34
C PHE A 371 -4.67 -14.37 -1.42
N GLU A 372 -4.01 -14.76 -0.34
CA GLU A 372 -4.58 -15.61 0.70
C GLU A 372 -4.69 -14.89 2.06
N VAL A 373 -5.53 -15.42 2.95
CA VAL A 373 -5.59 -15.00 4.35
C VAL A 373 -4.68 -15.92 5.15
N PRO A 374 -3.59 -15.41 5.74
CA PRO A 374 -2.70 -16.24 6.53
C PRO A 374 -3.35 -16.65 7.86
N ASP A 375 -3.14 -17.90 8.23
CA ASP A 375 -3.61 -18.51 9.49
C ASP A 375 -2.52 -18.58 10.57
N VAL A 376 -1.29 -18.22 10.23
CA VAL A 376 -0.12 -18.27 11.12
C VAL A 376 -0.02 -17.00 11.95
N SER A 377 0.20 -17.14 13.26
CA SER A 377 0.45 -16.04 14.19
C SER A 377 1.90 -16.05 14.72
N PHE A 378 2.32 -14.98 15.42
CA PHE A 378 3.61 -14.98 16.12
C PHE A 378 3.70 -16.00 17.26
N ASP A 379 2.56 -16.51 17.76
CA ASP A 379 2.52 -17.55 18.77
C ASP A 379 2.87 -18.93 18.20
N ASP A 380 2.67 -19.12 16.89
CA ASP A 380 3.10 -20.33 16.16
C ASP A 380 4.62 -20.37 15.89
N ILE A 381 5.33 -19.30 16.16
CA ILE A 381 6.78 -19.19 16.01
C ILE A 381 7.42 -19.22 17.40
N ALA A 382 8.05 -20.33 17.77
CA ALA A 382 8.71 -20.42 19.05
C ALA A 382 10.12 -19.78 19.00
N GLY A 383 10.50 -19.06 20.07
CA GLY A 383 11.77 -18.36 20.14
C GLY A 383 11.84 -17.09 19.30
N TYR A 384 13.03 -16.60 19.02
CA TYR A 384 13.32 -15.37 18.25
C TYR A 384 12.67 -14.12 18.87
N ASP A 385 12.59 -14.03 20.19
CA ASP A 385 11.82 -13.02 20.91
C ASP A 385 12.26 -11.59 20.57
N GLU A 386 13.57 -11.34 20.42
CA GLU A 386 14.10 -10.04 20.01
C GLU A 386 13.66 -9.66 18.59
N VAL A 387 13.74 -10.60 17.64
CA VAL A 387 13.29 -10.41 16.26
C VAL A 387 11.80 -10.12 16.21
N LYS A 388 10.99 -10.86 16.98
CA LYS A 388 9.54 -10.64 17.08
C LYS A 388 9.22 -9.26 17.60
N VAL A 389 9.83 -8.82 18.69
CA VAL A 389 9.63 -7.49 19.29
C VAL A 389 10.00 -6.40 18.28
N HIS A 390 11.11 -6.55 17.56
CA HIS A 390 11.55 -5.61 16.55
C HIS A 390 10.52 -5.50 15.40
N ILE A 391 10.10 -6.63 14.84
CA ILE A 391 9.09 -6.68 13.77
C ILE A 391 7.75 -6.12 14.25
N GLN A 392 7.30 -6.47 15.44
CA GLN A 392 6.03 -5.97 15.99
C GLN A 392 6.02 -4.44 16.13
N ARG A 393 7.12 -3.85 16.60
CA ARG A 393 7.26 -2.38 16.64
C ARG A 393 7.17 -1.74 15.27
N ALA A 394 7.83 -2.33 14.27
CA ALA A 394 7.75 -1.84 12.90
C ALA A 394 6.33 -1.92 12.34
N ILE A 395 5.62 -3.03 12.57
CA ILE A 395 4.21 -3.20 12.19
C ILE A 395 3.33 -2.14 12.86
N ASP A 396 3.49 -1.89 14.16
CA ASP A 396 2.69 -0.92 14.91
C ASP A 396 2.88 0.50 14.35
N ILE A 397 4.09 0.83 13.84
CA ILE A 397 4.34 2.09 13.13
C ILE A 397 3.63 2.10 11.77
N VAL A 398 3.75 1.04 10.97
CA VAL A 398 3.08 0.90 9.66
C VAL A 398 1.57 1.05 9.81
N MET A 399 0.99 0.33 10.75
CA MET A 399 -0.45 0.34 11.01
C MET A 399 -0.91 1.61 11.76
N GLY A 400 0.04 2.44 12.22
CA GLY A 400 -0.27 3.67 12.96
C GLY A 400 -0.94 3.43 14.30
N HIS A 401 -0.71 2.27 14.92
CA HIS A 401 -1.14 1.99 16.29
C HIS A 401 -0.32 2.80 17.30
N HIS A 402 0.89 3.21 16.95
CA HIS A 402 1.70 4.10 17.75
C HIS A 402 1.43 5.54 17.33
N ARG A 403 0.76 6.31 18.19
CA ARG A 403 0.58 7.75 17.98
C ARG A 403 1.90 8.45 18.28
N LEU A 404 2.59 8.87 17.23
CA LEU A 404 3.69 9.80 17.40
C LEU A 404 3.13 11.12 17.95
N PRO A 405 3.88 11.84 18.81
CA PRO A 405 3.50 13.20 19.15
C PRO A 405 3.29 14.03 17.88
N PRO A 406 2.28 14.93 17.82
CA PRO A 406 1.91 15.66 16.61
C PRO A 406 3.07 16.36 15.90
N GLN A 407 4.05 16.82 16.65
CA GLN A 407 5.27 17.45 16.11
C GLN A 407 6.14 16.52 15.27
N TYR A 408 6.01 15.21 15.41
CA TYR A 408 6.78 14.20 14.68
C TYR A 408 5.96 13.47 13.60
N ASP A 409 4.70 13.85 13.38
CA ASP A 409 3.84 13.17 12.40
C ASP A 409 4.42 13.25 10.98
N HIS A 410 5.13 14.33 10.67
CA HIS A 410 5.87 14.49 9.41
C HIS A 410 7.04 13.50 9.23
N LEU A 411 7.53 12.89 10.30
CA LEU A 411 8.58 11.86 10.25
C LEU A 411 8.02 10.45 10.06
N ARG A 412 6.71 10.27 10.25
CA ARG A 412 6.07 8.97 10.17
C ARG A 412 6.40 8.23 8.87
N THR A 413 6.32 8.91 7.74
CA THR A 413 6.65 8.34 6.43
C THR A 413 8.10 7.89 6.28
N LYS A 414 9.00 8.52 7.05
CA LYS A 414 10.44 8.17 7.06
C LYS A 414 10.78 7.05 8.04
N LEU A 415 9.92 6.82 9.04
CA LEU A 415 10.08 5.79 10.06
C LEU A 415 9.43 4.46 9.66
N ILE A 416 8.54 4.47 8.65
CA ILE A 416 7.88 3.27 8.15
C ILE A 416 8.89 2.49 7.28
N PRO A 417 9.29 1.26 7.67
CA PRO A 417 10.05 0.40 6.78
C PRO A 417 9.17 0.03 5.58
N ARG A 418 9.72 0.17 4.37
CA ARG A 418 9.01 -0.20 3.14
C ARG A 418 9.02 -1.70 2.89
N GLY A 419 10.00 -2.41 3.47
CA GLY A 419 10.10 -3.85 3.37
C GLY A 419 11.16 -4.44 4.29
N PHE A 420 11.13 -5.77 4.39
CA PHE A 420 12.11 -6.58 5.11
C PHE A 420 12.77 -7.58 4.19
N ILE A 421 14.05 -7.86 4.40
CA ILE A 421 14.73 -9.02 3.82
C ILE A 421 15.06 -9.99 4.95
N PHE A 422 14.37 -11.11 4.98
CA PHE A 422 14.68 -12.21 5.88
C PHE A 422 15.76 -13.11 5.28
N HIS A 423 16.89 -13.18 5.96
CA HIS A 423 18.00 -13.99 5.50
C HIS A 423 18.44 -15.00 6.57
N GLY A 424 19.04 -16.09 6.14
CA GLY A 424 19.53 -17.14 7.03
C GLY A 424 19.44 -18.53 6.40
N PRO A 425 19.86 -19.57 7.10
CA PRO A 425 19.84 -20.94 6.59
C PRO A 425 18.44 -21.41 6.13
N PRO A 426 18.34 -22.35 5.20
CA PRO A 426 17.05 -22.92 4.80
C PRO A 426 16.38 -23.62 5.98
N GLY A 427 15.03 -23.61 6.02
CA GLY A 427 14.22 -24.26 7.06
C GLY A 427 14.24 -23.57 8.42
N THR A 428 14.61 -22.26 8.50
CA THR A 428 14.56 -21.48 9.74
C THR A 428 13.23 -20.76 9.95
N GLY A 429 12.28 -20.85 8.99
CA GLY A 429 10.95 -20.28 9.11
C GLY A 429 10.77 -18.87 8.56
N LYS A 430 11.62 -18.41 7.63
CA LYS A 430 11.55 -17.07 7.02
C LYS A 430 10.16 -16.74 6.45
N THR A 431 9.60 -17.63 5.64
CA THR A 431 8.26 -17.49 5.07
C THR A 431 7.15 -17.56 6.13
N LEU A 432 7.40 -18.30 7.23
CA LEU A 432 6.49 -18.36 8.38
C LEU A 432 6.41 -17.02 9.09
N PHE A 433 7.53 -16.32 9.28
CA PHE A 433 7.56 -14.96 9.79
C PHE A 433 6.76 -13.98 8.91
N ALA A 434 6.89 -14.10 7.58
CA ALA A 434 6.13 -13.27 6.65
C ALA A 434 4.60 -13.49 6.81
N LYS A 435 4.15 -14.74 6.96
CA LYS A 435 2.75 -15.08 7.23
C LYS A 435 2.27 -14.51 8.58
N ALA A 436 3.07 -14.61 9.62
CA ALA A 436 2.75 -14.05 10.94
C ALA A 436 2.66 -12.51 10.93
N ILE A 437 3.51 -11.84 10.16
CA ILE A 437 3.43 -10.39 9.93
C ILE A 437 2.11 -10.02 9.26
N ALA A 438 1.76 -10.68 8.17
CA ALA A 438 0.52 -10.42 7.46
C ALA A 438 -0.71 -10.65 8.36
N ASN A 439 -0.70 -11.69 9.17
CA ASN A 439 -1.77 -11.93 10.13
C ASN A 439 -1.85 -10.82 11.19
N ARG A 440 -0.72 -10.40 11.76
CA ARG A 440 -0.66 -9.29 12.75
C ARG A 440 -1.14 -7.96 12.17
N MET A 441 -0.87 -7.70 10.90
CA MET A 441 -1.35 -6.52 10.17
C MET A 441 -2.84 -6.62 9.78
N ASN A 442 -3.50 -7.74 10.04
CA ASN A 442 -4.80 -8.07 9.46
C ASN A 442 -4.80 -7.91 7.92
N ALA A 443 -3.70 -8.28 7.28
CA ALA A 443 -3.43 -8.12 5.86
C ALA A 443 -3.62 -9.45 5.10
N THR A 444 -3.93 -9.34 3.81
CA THR A 444 -3.80 -10.46 2.87
C THR A 444 -2.33 -10.65 2.50
N ILE A 445 -1.95 -11.85 2.10
CA ILE A 445 -0.59 -12.19 1.70
C ILE A 445 -0.55 -12.78 0.30
N LEU A 446 0.43 -12.35 -0.49
CA LEU A 446 0.81 -12.96 -1.76
C LEU A 446 2.24 -13.48 -1.63
N VAL A 447 2.46 -14.75 -1.88
CA VAL A 447 3.79 -15.34 -1.94
C VAL A 447 4.13 -15.65 -3.38
N VAL A 448 5.17 -15.02 -3.90
CA VAL A 448 5.64 -15.18 -5.29
C VAL A 448 7.05 -15.78 -5.25
N SER A 449 7.24 -16.86 -5.97
CA SER A 449 8.58 -17.43 -6.17
C SER A 449 9.38 -16.56 -7.15
N GLY A 450 10.68 -16.40 -6.90
CA GLY A 450 11.55 -15.61 -7.78
C GLY A 450 11.44 -16.00 -9.27
N PRO A 451 11.50 -17.29 -9.64
CA PRO A 451 11.30 -17.71 -11.03
C PRO A 451 9.97 -17.34 -11.66
N GLU A 452 8.88 -17.21 -10.89
CA GLU A 452 7.56 -16.82 -11.41
C GLU A 452 7.50 -15.35 -11.85
N VAL A 453 8.38 -14.52 -11.31
CA VAL A 453 8.48 -13.11 -11.72
C VAL A 453 9.16 -12.98 -13.08
N MET A 454 10.06 -13.92 -13.40
CA MET A 454 10.88 -13.86 -14.62
C MET A 454 10.07 -14.28 -15.83
N GLY A 455 9.86 -13.34 -16.76
CA GLY A 455 9.20 -13.60 -18.06
C GLY A 455 10.19 -14.12 -19.10
N THR A 456 9.64 -14.73 -20.15
CA THR A 456 10.43 -15.26 -21.27
C THR A 456 10.80 -14.13 -22.26
N TYR A 457 9.95 -13.11 -22.37
CA TYR A 457 10.12 -12.01 -23.30
C TYR A 457 10.64 -10.73 -22.62
N VAL A 458 11.31 -9.88 -23.40
CA VAL A 458 11.81 -8.58 -22.91
C VAL A 458 10.63 -7.71 -22.45
N GLY A 459 10.73 -7.15 -21.25
CA GLY A 459 9.69 -6.30 -20.64
C GLY A 459 8.57 -7.06 -19.91
N GLU A 460 8.51 -8.38 -20.03
CA GLU A 460 7.49 -9.19 -19.36
C GLU A 460 7.72 -9.24 -17.84
N SER A 461 8.96 -9.39 -17.41
CA SER A 461 9.31 -9.41 -15.99
C SER A 461 8.97 -8.11 -15.28
N GLU A 462 9.25 -6.96 -15.89
CA GLU A 462 8.90 -5.65 -15.35
C GLU A 462 7.38 -5.44 -15.30
N ARG A 463 6.67 -5.96 -16.29
CA ARG A 463 5.21 -5.96 -16.32
C ARG A 463 4.66 -6.81 -15.19
N ASN A 464 5.17 -8.02 -14.97
CA ASN A 464 4.76 -8.91 -13.89
C ASN A 464 4.96 -8.23 -12.53
N VAL A 465 6.10 -7.57 -12.31
CA VAL A 465 6.33 -6.78 -11.09
C VAL A 465 5.27 -5.69 -10.93
N ARG A 466 5.00 -4.89 -11.96
CA ARG A 466 3.97 -3.84 -11.88
C ARG A 466 2.59 -4.40 -11.55
N GLU A 467 2.22 -5.54 -12.13
CA GLU A 467 0.94 -6.21 -11.88
C GLU A 467 0.83 -6.70 -10.43
N ILE A 468 1.90 -7.33 -9.89
CA ILE A 468 1.99 -7.78 -8.49
C ILE A 468 1.78 -6.59 -7.54
N PHE A 469 2.49 -5.48 -7.76
CA PHE A 469 2.38 -4.30 -6.90
C PHE A 469 1.03 -3.58 -7.06
N ALA A 470 0.46 -3.54 -8.25
CA ALA A 470 -0.87 -3.00 -8.48
C ALA A 470 -1.95 -3.83 -7.77
N GLU A 471 -1.84 -5.15 -7.80
CA GLU A 471 -2.73 -6.07 -7.10
C GLU A 471 -2.56 -5.95 -5.58
N ALA A 472 -1.33 -5.83 -5.09
CA ALA A 472 -1.05 -5.60 -3.68
C ALA A 472 -1.71 -4.31 -3.16
N ARG A 473 -1.62 -3.22 -3.92
CA ARG A 473 -2.28 -1.97 -3.56
C ARG A 473 -3.81 -2.09 -3.52
N ARG A 474 -4.41 -2.84 -4.44
CA ARG A 474 -5.87 -3.10 -4.42
C ARG A 474 -6.31 -3.92 -3.22
N ASN A 475 -5.45 -4.84 -2.79
CA ASN A 475 -5.72 -5.73 -1.66
C ASN A 475 -5.24 -5.16 -0.30
N ALA A 476 -4.74 -3.92 -0.24
CA ALA A 476 -4.24 -3.34 1.00
C ALA A 476 -5.28 -3.34 2.15
N PRO A 477 -4.91 -3.66 3.39
CA PRO A 477 -3.55 -4.01 3.83
C PRO A 477 -3.07 -5.33 3.21
N SER A 478 -1.87 -5.33 2.67
CA SER A 478 -1.30 -6.49 1.98
C SER A 478 0.18 -6.68 2.26
N VAL A 479 0.62 -7.93 2.20
CA VAL A 479 2.03 -8.30 2.27
C VAL A 479 2.40 -9.07 1.01
N VAL A 480 3.40 -8.59 0.29
CA VAL A 480 3.99 -9.29 -0.85
C VAL A 480 5.29 -9.96 -0.42
N VAL A 481 5.37 -11.25 -0.61
CA VAL A 481 6.57 -12.04 -0.28
C VAL A 481 7.22 -12.53 -1.55
N PHE A 482 8.44 -12.09 -1.79
CA PHE A 482 9.30 -12.66 -2.82
C PHE A 482 10.16 -13.75 -2.20
N ASP A 483 9.80 -15.00 -2.42
CA ASP A 483 10.61 -16.14 -1.96
C ASP A 483 11.76 -16.40 -2.93
N GLU A 484 12.90 -16.87 -2.43
CA GLU A 484 14.14 -16.98 -3.20
C GLU A 484 14.54 -15.66 -3.89
N PHE A 485 14.47 -14.56 -3.13
CA PHE A 485 14.66 -13.19 -3.64
C PHE A 485 16.01 -12.99 -4.33
N ASP A 486 17.03 -13.75 -3.97
CA ASP A 486 18.34 -13.76 -4.63
C ASP A 486 18.28 -14.20 -6.10
N SER A 487 17.22 -14.89 -6.54
CA SER A 487 17.04 -15.27 -7.95
C SER A 487 16.66 -14.09 -8.86
N ILE A 488 15.96 -13.07 -8.32
CA ILE A 488 15.47 -11.89 -9.06
C ILE A 488 16.23 -10.61 -8.71
N ALA A 489 16.83 -10.55 -7.54
CA ALA A 489 17.45 -9.35 -6.96
C ALA A 489 18.97 -9.46 -6.85
N SER A 490 19.60 -10.24 -7.70
CA SER A 490 21.06 -10.48 -7.67
C SER A 490 21.85 -9.23 -8.03
N ARG A 491 23.05 -9.11 -7.43
CA ARG A 491 24.02 -8.05 -7.70
C ARG A 491 24.31 -7.92 -9.20
N ARG A 492 24.46 -6.69 -9.64
CA ARG A 492 24.87 -6.39 -11.01
C ARG A 492 26.24 -7.01 -11.30
N SER A 493 26.31 -7.92 -12.26
CA SER A 493 27.59 -8.39 -12.78
C SER A 493 28.06 -7.46 -13.90
N GLU A 494 29.36 -7.18 -13.97
CA GLU A 494 29.96 -6.35 -15.01
C GLU A 494 29.92 -7.02 -16.40
N HIS A 495 29.57 -8.29 -16.47
CA HIS A 495 29.44 -9.02 -17.73
C HIS A 495 28.03 -8.92 -18.29
N SER A 496 27.92 -8.39 -19.50
CA SER A 496 26.66 -8.01 -20.16
C SER A 496 25.98 -9.17 -20.89
N ASP A 497 25.70 -10.27 -20.22
CA ASP A 497 24.85 -11.33 -20.79
C ASP A 497 23.37 -10.96 -20.69
N GLY A 498 22.54 -11.44 -21.65
CA GLY A 498 21.13 -11.08 -21.74
C GLY A 498 20.32 -11.32 -20.44
N GLY A 499 20.65 -12.37 -19.68
CA GLY A 499 20.04 -12.66 -18.38
C GLY A 499 20.32 -11.61 -17.30
N THR A 500 21.50 -11.01 -17.32
CA THR A 500 21.91 -9.96 -16.37
C THR A 500 21.13 -8.66 -16.60
N ARG A 501 20.81 -8.33 -17.85
CA ARG A 501 19.99 -7.15 -18.18
C ARG A 501 18.56 -7.29 -17.68
N ALA A 502 17.94 -8.46 -17.85
CA ALA A 502 16.60 -8.74 -17.37
C ALA A 502 16.53 -8.64 -15.83
N GLY A 503 17.47 -9.21 -15.10
CA GLY A 503 17.54 -9.09 -13.64
C GLY A 503 17.68 -7.63 -13.16
N ASN A 504 18.54 -6.85 -13.82
CA ASN A 504 18.72 -5.43 -13.48
C ASN A 504 17.44 -4.61 -13.71
N ALA A 505 16.65 -4.91 -14.75
CA ALA A 505 15.40 -4.24 -15.05
C ALA A 505 14.33 -4.57 -13.99
N VAL A 506 14.25 -5.83 -13.55
CA VAL A 506 13.37 -6.28 -12.47
C VAL A 506 13.70 -5.54 -11.16
N VAL A 507 14.98 -5.48 -10.77
CA VAL A 507 15.42 -4.74 -9.57
C VAL A 507 15.03 -3.27 -9.68
N ALA A 508 15.28 -2.63 -10.83
CA ALA A 508 14.92 -1.22 -11.06
C ALA A 508 13.40 -1.01 -10.96
N GLN A 509 12.59 -1.93 -11.49
CA GLN A 509 11.14 -1.85 -11.39
C GLN A 509 10.65 -2.03 -9.95
N ILE A 510 11.18 -3.01 -9.20
CA ILE A 510 10.85 -3.19 -7.77
C ILE A 510 11.15 -1.91 -6.99
N LEU A 511 12.31 -1.30 -7.21
CA LEU A 511 12.70 -0.05 -6.57
C LEU A 511 11.72 1.09 -6.91
N THR A 512 11.33 1.21 -8.16
CA THR A 512 10.36 2.21 -8.63
C THR A 512 9.00 2.03 -7.96
N GLU A 513 8.50 0.80 -7.89
CA GLU A 513 7.22 0.49 -7.24
C GLU A 513 7.27 0.78 -5.73
N MET A 514 8.37 0.44 -5.06
CA MET A 514 8.56 0.74 -3.63
C MET A 514 8.69 2.24 -3.37
N ASP A 515 9.35 2.98 -4.24
CA ASP A 515 9.46 4.43 -4.11
C ASP A 515 8.11 5.13 -4.34
N GLY A 516 7.20 4.50 -5.09
CA GLY A 516 5.82 4.92 -5.30
C GLY A 516 4.84 4.54 -4.17
N PHE A 517 5.28 3.92 -3.09
CA PHE A 517 4.39 3.56 -1.97
C PHE A 517 3.78 4.79 -1.30
N ARG A 518 2.46 4.73 -1.14
CA ARG A 518 1.69 5.73 -0.40
C ARG A 518 1.56 5.28 1.05
N PRO A 519 1.92 6.11 2.04
CA PRO A 519 1.84 5.74 3.46
C PRO A 519 0.42 5.41 3.93
N GLU A 520 -0.57 5.91 3.20
CA GLU A 520 -1.98 5.69 3.48
C GLU A 520 -2.47 4.30 3.05
N VAL A 521 -1.75 3.65 2.13
CA VAL A 521 -2.09 2.31 1.62
C VAL A 521 -1.10 1.31 2.22
N PRO A 522 -1.46 0.63 3.32
CA PRO A 522 -0.54 -0.25 4.03
C PRO A 522 -0.16 -1.46 3.17
N THR A 523 0.98 -1.39 2.51
CA THR A 523 1.56 -2.48 1.73
C THR A 523 2.98 -2.69 2.22
N LEU A 524 3.33 -3.93 2.55
CA LEU A 524 4.67 -4.32 3.00
C LEU A 524 5.26 -5.34 2.04
N VAL A 525 6.53 -5.18 1.70
CA VAL A 525 7.27 -6.13 0.85
C VAL A 525 8.25 -6.91 1.69
N ILE A 526 8.29 -8.23 1.51
CA ILE A 526 9.22 -9.11 2.21
C ILE A 526 9.99 -9.93 1.18
N GLY A 527 11.31 -9.84 1.20
CA GLY A 527 12.19 -10.77 0.47
C GLY A 527 12.68 -11.87 1.41
N THR A 528 12.68 -13.12 0.97
CA THR A 528 13.36 -14.20 1.70
C THR A 528 14.56 -14.70 0.89
N THR A 529 15.68 -14.91 1.54
CA THR A 529 16.88 -15.43 0.88
C THR A 529 17.74 -16.27 1.81
N ASN A 530 18.42 -17.24 1.24
CA ASN A 530 19.49 -17.98 1.94
C ASN A 530 20.88 -17.34 1.72
N ARG A 531 20.97 -16.32 0.85
CA ARG A 531 22.24 -15.75 0.35
C ARG A 531 22.17 -14.22 0.28
N LEU A 532 22.14 -13.56 1.44
CA LEU A 532 22.07 -12.09 1.51
C LEU A 532 23.20 -11.40 0.71
N ASN A 533 24.38 -12.03 0.63
CA ASN A 533 25.52 -11.50 -0.11
C ASN A 533 25.30 -11.41 -1.64
N LEU A 534 24.30 -12.07 -2.19
CA LEU A 534 23.93 -11.98 -3.60
C LEU A 534 22.95 -10.85 -3.91
N ILE A 535 22.28 -10.29 -2.91
CA ILE A 535 21.30 -9.22 -3.11
C ILE A 535 21.99 -7.91 -3.51
N ASP A 536 21.39 -7.19 -4.46
CA ASP A 536 21.86 -5.86 -4.90
C ASP A 536 21.85 -4.86 -3.71
N GLU A 537 22.95 -4.15 -3.52
CA GLU A 537 23.13 -3.20 -2.41
C GLU A 537 22.14 -2.03 -2.45
N ALA A 538 21.62 -1.69 -3.63
CA ALA A 538 20.62 -0.65 -3.77
C ALA A 538 19.31 -0.99 -3.05
N LEU A 539 18.98 -2.28 -2.94
CA LEU A 539 17.82 -2.78 -2.17
C LEU A 539 18.06 -2.73 -0.65
N LEU A 540 19.31 -2.97 -0.22
CA LEU A 540 19.69 -3.01 1.20
C LEU A 540 19.84 -1.63 1.85
N ARG A 541 19.54 -0.54 1.13
CA ARG A 541 19.56 0.79 1.73
C ARG A 541 18.47 0.93 2.79
N PRO A 542 18.75 1.54 3.97
CA PRO A 542 17.80 1.62 5.09
C PRO A 542 16.42 2.22 4.76
N SER A 543 16.34 3.04 3.71
CA SER A 543 15.08 3.63 3.24
C SER A 543 14.19 2.68 2.43
N ARG A 544 14.67 1.46 2.12
CA ARG A 544 14.00 0.46 1.26
C ARG A 544 13.75 -0.82 2.03
N PHE A 545 14.76 -1.66 2.16
CA PHE A 545 14.64 -2.91 2.90
C PHE A 545 15.52 -2.91 4.15
N GLU A 546 14.94 -3.35 5.24
CA GLU A 546 15.65 -3.68 6.46
C GLU A 546 15.98 -5.18 6.45
N SER A 547 17.26 -5.53 6.65
CA SER A 547 17.69 -6.94 6.67
C SER A 547 17.59 -7.50 8.09
N ILE A 548 16.92 -8.65 8.21
CA ILE A 548 16.69 -9.34 9.48
C ILE A 548 17.21 -10.78 9.36
N GLY A 549 18.15 -11.16 10.22
CA GLY A 549 18.69 -12.52 10.28
C GLY A 549 17.74 -13.47 11.01
N ILE A 550 17.38 -14.57 10.37
CA ILE A 550 16.63 -15.69 10.97
C ILE A 550 17.57 -16.90 10.98
N ASP A 551 18.42 -16.97 11.98
CA ASP A 551 19.42 -18.03 12.12
C ASP A 551 18.85 -19.32 12.72
N VAL A 552 19.67 -20.35 12.83
CA VAL A 552 19.28 -21.57 13.53
C VAL A 552 18.96 -21.28 14.99
N PRO A 553 17.93 -21.91 15.60
CA PRO A 553 17.51 -21.61 16.95
C PRO A 553 18.62 -21.87 17.97
N ASN A 554 18.80 -20.95 18.90
CA ASN A 554 19.64 -21.14 20.07
C ASN A 554 19.04 -22.20 21.01
N ASP A 555 19.71 -22.54 22.12
CA ASP A 555 19.27 -23.62 23.02
C ASP A 555 17.90 -23.32 23.63
N GLU A 556 17.62 -22.08 24.02
CA GLU A 556 16.31 -21.65 24.57
C GLU A 556 15.20 -21.70 23.52
N ALA A 557 15.44 -21.13 22.35
CA ALA A 557 14.45 -21.16 21.25
C ALA A 557 14.14 -22.59 20.82
N ARG A 558 15.13 -23.47 20.85
CA ARG A 558 14.97 -24.90 20.50
C ARG A 558 14.07 -25.61 21.49
N LEU A 559 14.23 -25.37 22.79
CA LEU A 559 13.33 -25.92 23.82
C LEU A 559 11.90 -25.40 23.63
N LYS A 560 11.72 -24.09 23.41
CA LYS A 560 10.40 -23.51 23.10
C LYS A 560 9.78 -24.14 21.84
N MET A 561 10.58 -24.40 20.78
CA MET A 561 10.09 -25.06 19.57
C MET A 561 9.66 -26.51 19.82
N ILE A 562 10.43 -27.24 20.61
CA ILE A 562 10.11 -28.63 20.99
C ILE A 562 8.78 -28.65 21.75
N SER A 563 8.62 -27.81 22.76
CA SER A 563 7.39 -27.71 23.55
C SER A 563 6.19 -27.33 22.68
N LEU A 564 6.35 -26.37 21.76
CA LEU A 564 5.30 -25.95 20.83
C LEU A 564 4.86 -27.10 19.91
N HIS A 565 5.80 -27.79 19.28
CA HIS A 565 5.49 -28.90 18.39
C HIS A 565 4.94 -30.10 19.13
N ALA A 566 5.48 -30.42 20.32
CA ALA A 566 4.95 -31.47 21.18
C ALA A 566 3.47 -31.22 21.51
N ALA A 567 3.13 -30.00 21.94
CA ALA A 567 1.73 -29.61 22.22
C ALA A 567 0.84 -29.71 20.95
N LYS A 568 1.35 -29.24 19.80
CA LYS A 568 0.61 -29.25 18.53
C LYS A 568 0.31 -30.68 18.04
N PHE A 569 1.20 -31.62 18.26
CA PHE A 569 1.02 -33.03 17.89
C PHE A 569 0.50 -33.91 19.04
N GLY A 570 0.17 -33.33 20.21
CA GLY A 570 -0.34 -34.09 21.37
C GLY A 570 0.67 -35.10 21.94
N ILE A 571 1.97 -34.79 21.84
CA ILE A 571 3.06 -35.69 22.29
C ILE A 571 3.58 -35.20 23.63
N ASP A 572 3.63 -36.11 24.63
CA ASP A 572 4.22 -35.78 25.92
C ASP A 572 5.77 -35.86 25.85
N VAL A 573 6.41 -34.76 26.22
CA VAL A 573 7.88 -34.62 26.30
C VAL A 573 8.34 -34.32 27.74
N GLY A 574 7.51 -34.64 28.74
CA GLY A 574 7.86 -34.46 30.15
C GLY A 574 9.03 -35.30 30.61
N GLY A 575 9.48 -35.09 31.85
CA GLY A 575 10.54 -35.89 32.50
C GLY A 575 11.93 -35.70 31.93
N GLY A 576 12.24 -34.53 31.30
CA GLY A 576 13.56 -34.23 30.74
C GLY A 576 13.76 -34.77 29.32
N VAL A 577 12.72 -35.29 28.66
CA VAL A 577 12.77 -35.78 27.28
C VAL A 577 12.99 -34.63 26.30
N ASP A 578 12.39 -33.48 26.56
CA ASP A 578 12.58 -32.23 25.81
C ASP A 578 14.05 -31.77 25.80
N GLU A 579 14.74 -31.82 26.94
CA GLU A 579 16.15 -31.46 27.04
C GLU A 579 17.05 -32.45 26.27
N LEU A 580 16.75 -33.75 26.31
CA LEU A 580 17.46 -34.77 25.55
C LEU A 580 17.28 -34.55 24.04
N ILE A 581 16.05 -34.29 23.59
CA ILE A 581 15.77 -33.98 22.18
C ILE A 581 16.47 -32.68 21.77
N ALA A 582 16.43 -31.63 22.61
CA ALA A 582 17.07 -30.36 22.36
C ALA A 582 18.59 -30.48 22.22
N ALA A 583 19.23 -31.28 23.08
CA ALA A 583 20.65 -31.56 23.00
C ALA A 583 20.99 -32.33 21.72
N ALA A 584 20.21 -33.33 21.35
CA ALA A 584 20.38 -34.14 20.16
C ALA A 584 20.15 -33.36 18.84
N LEU A 585 19.31 -32.31 18.87
CA LEU A 585 19.01 -31.43 17.75
C LEU A 585 19.79 -30.11 17.76
N ARG A 586 20.88 -30.01 18.52
CA ARG A 586 21.73 -28.81 18.54
C ARG A 586 22.24 -28.47 17.14
N GLY A 587 22.09 -27.20 16.74
CA GLY A 587 22.46 -26.69 15.41
C GLY A 587 21.54 -27.17 14.28
N ARG A 588 20.35 -27.63 14.61
CA ARG A 588 19.28 -27.97 13.66
C ARG A 588 18.33 -26.78 13.45
N ASN A 589 17.74 -26.72 12.27
CA ASN A 589 16.74 -25.73 11.92
C ASN A 589 15.34 -26.12 12.44
N GLY A 590 14.37 -25.21 12.30
CA GLY A 590 12.99 -25.43 12.74
C GLY A 590 12.29 -26.61 12.02
N ASP A 591 12.55 -26.78 10.72
CA ASP A 591 12.00 -27.89 9.92
C ASP A 591 12.48 -29.27 10.41
N ASP A 592 13.76 -29.37 10.77
CA ASP A 592 14.30 -30.62 11.35
C ASP A 592 13.57 -30.95 12.67
N ILE A 593 13.30 -29.94 13.51
CA ILE A 593 12.57 -30.13 14.78
C ILE A 593 11.13 -30.53 14.49
N HIS A 594 10.42 -29.82 13.63
CA HIS A 594 9.05 -30.13 13.23
C HIS A 594 8.94 -31.56 12.67
N SER A 595 9.89 -31.98 11.82
CA SER A 595 9.85 -33.30 11.21
C SER A 595 9.93 -34.46 12.22
N VAL A 596 10.64 -34.26 13.34
CA VAL A 596 10.69 -35.29 14.41
C VAL A 596 9.32 -35.56 14.99
N PHE A 597 8.57 -34.51 15.31
CA PHE A 597 7.22 -34.64 15.90
C PHE A 597 6.19 -35.13 14.89
N ARG A 598 6.26 -34.64 13.64
CA ARG A 598 5.42 -35.15 12.54
C ARG A 598 5.63 -36.64 12.31
N ASP A 599 6.88 -37.07 12.20
CA ASP A 599 7.21 -38.47 11.92
C ASP A 599 6.83 -39.36 13.11
N ALA A 600 6.94 -38.87 14.35
CA ALA A 600 6.49 -39.55 15.54
C ALA A 600 4.94 -39.71 15.58
N PHE A 601 4.23 -38.63 15.25
CA PHE A 601 2.78 -38.63 15.16
C PHE A 601 2.28 -39.61 14.09
N VAL A 602 2.88 -39.58 12.90
CA VAL A 602 2.55 -40.52 11.83
C VAL A 602 2.83 -41.96 12.26
N ALA A 603 4.00 -42.24 12.83
CA ALA A 603 4.34 -43.58 13.28
C ALA A 603 3.40 -44.12 14.35
N ALA A 604 2.86 -43.27 15.22
CA ALA A 604 1.92 -43.61 16.26
C ALA A 604 0.50 -43.91 15.73
N HIS A 605 0.04 -43.08 14.80
CA HIS A 605 -1.36 -43.16 14.31
C HIS A 605 -1.58 -44.17 13.17
N PHE A 606 -0.50 -44.60 12.50
CA PHE A 606 -0.57 -45.68 11.51
C PHE A 606 -0.39 -47.09 12.10
N GLN A 607 -0.43 -47.22 13.43
CA GLN A 607 -0.52 -48.52 14.13
C GLN A 607 -2.00 -48.83 14.43
N ASP A 608 -2.34 -50.10 14.39
CA ASP A 608 -3.72 -50.57 14.76
C ASP A 608 -3.63 -51.45 16.00
N PRO A 609 -4.11 -51.01 17.16
CA PRO A 609 -4.69 -49.69 17.48
C PRO A 609 -3.63 -48.58 17.57
N PRO A 610 -4.02 -47.29 17.37
CA PRO A 610 -3.11 -46.18 17.53
C PRO A 610 -2.51 -46.11 18.94
N VAL A 611 -1.19 -45.98 19.04
CA VAL A 611 -0.47 -45.90 20.32
C VAL A 611 0.27 -44.57 20.39
N PRO A 612 0.18 -43.78 21.47
CA PRO A 612 0.94 -42.54 21.61
C PRO A 612 2.43 -42.77 21.45
N PRO A 613 3.18 -41.81 20.79
CA PRO A 613 4.62 -41.97 20.64
C PRO A 613 5.32 -42.04 21.99
N THR A 614 6.21 -43.04 22.14
CA THR A 614 7.02 -43.15 23.35
C THR A 614 8.32 -42.32 23.23
N PRO A 615 8.94 -41.90 24.36
CA PRO A 615 10.24 -41.23 24.38
C PRO A 615 11.33 -41.99 23.61
N GLU A 616 11.29 -43.31 23.65
CA GLU A 616 12.24 -44.18 22.93
C GLU A 616 12.04 -44.08 21.41
N GLN A 617 10.82 -44.03 20.94
CA GLN A 617 10.49 -43.82 19.50
C GLN A 617 10.96 -42.45 19.02
N LEU A 618 10.78 -41.39 19.80
CA LEU A 618 11.33 -40.06 19.53
C LEU A 618 12.86 -40.11 19.42
N GLY A 619 13.52 -40.77 20.35
CA GLY A 619 14.96 -40.97 20.33
C GLY A 619 15.45 -41.70 19.07
N GLN A 620 14.74 -42.75 18.62
CA GLN A 620 15.04 -43.47 17.39
C GLN A 620 14.88 -42.59 16.13
N ILE A 621 13.82 -41.75 16.07
CA ILE A 621 13.58 -40.83 14.95
C ILE A 621 14.68 -39.80 14.87
N VAL A 622 15.06 -39.18 15.99
CA VAL A 622 16.20 -38.24 16.09
C VAL A 622 17.49 -38.91 15.64
N GLY A 623 17.74 -40.15 16.08
CA GLY A 623 18.93 -40.91 15.66
C GLY A 623 18.97 -41.21 14.15
N ARG A 624 17.81 -41.49 13.52
CA ARG A 624 17.72 -41.66 12.05
C ARG A 624 18.04 -40.35 11.32
N LEU A 625 17.52 -39.23 11.77
CA LEU A 625 17.72 -37.89 11.22
C LEU A 625 19.22 -37.48 11.28
N GLN A 626 19.87 -37.80 12.40
CA GLN A 626 21.32 -37.57 12.54
C GLN A 626 22.17 -38.42 11.57
N ARG A 627 21.82 -39.70 11.37
CA ARG A 627 22.51 -40.63 10.44
C ARG A 627 22.36 -40.13 9.00
N LYS A 628 21.15 -39.85 8.55
CA LYS A 628 20.86 -39.35 7.19
C LYS A 628 21.70 -38.12 6.82
N ARG A 629 21.86 -37.17 7.75
CA ARG A 629 22.72 -36.00 7.50
C ARG A 629 24.22 -36.25 7.56
N ARG A 630 24.68 -37.19 8.36
CA ARG A 630 26.10 -37.60 8.32
C ARG A 630 26.44 -38.19 6.96
N GLU A 631 25.57 -38.96 6.36
CA GLU A 631 25.70 -39.52 5.02
C GLU A 631 25.71 -38.42 3.95
N GLN A 632 24.78 -37.45 4.00
CA GLN A 632 24.74 -36.33 3.09
C GLN A 632 26.02 -35.45 3.14
N ARG A 633 26.54 -35.18 4.35
CA ARG A 633 27.83 -34.47 4.49
C ARG A 633 29.01 -35.22 3.94
N ARG A 634 28.98 -36.56 3.93
CA ARG A 634 30.02 -37.40 3.32
C ARG A 634 29.93 -37.44 1.80
N SER A 635 28.71 -37.48 1.24
CA SER A 635 28.48 -37.45 -0.22
C SER A 635 28.73 -36.09 -0.86
N GLY A 636 28.46 -34.98 -0.16
CA GLY A 636 28.72 -33.63 -0.65
C GLY A 636 30.16 -33.14 -0.53
N ARG A 637 31.07 -34.00 0.00
CA ARG A 637 32.54 -33.78 0.03
C ARG A 637 33.29 -34.60 -1.03
N ARG A 638 32.59 -35.37 -1.84
CA ARG A 638 33.09 -36.01 -3.05
C ARG A 638 32.60 -35.22 -4.28
#